data_2a1b31b118500502723469a7f1e14abd
#
_entry.id   2a1b31b118500502723469a7f1e14abd
#
_cell.length_a   1.000
_cell.length_b   1.000
_cell.length_c   1.000
_cell.angle_alpha   90.00
_cell.angle_beta   90.00
_cell.angle_gamma   90.00
#
_symmetry.space_group_name_H-M   'P 1'
#
loop_
_entity.id
_entity.type
_entity.pdbx_description
1 polymer ?
#
loop_
_entity_poly.entity_id
_entity_poly.type
_entity_poly.pdbx_seq_one_letter_code
_entity_poly.pdbx_strand_id
1 'polypeptide(L)'
;MSLFKKKKAEEPMDLDSVMKKYDRESNVRIWEGKPRIAVNVILAIFSLFCLYVTLFASWLEELRLTTFVAWIVFLGYLVFPARKTHQRVNHIPWYDILLMVVGTGAFLYYAFNAKAIIQQGSHFEDYQIVIGIIGVLALAEVCRRSVGLPILIVAGCFLAYALTVGLSNPSLWGKLNYTIRYLFYGKEGVLSTPINVCSKFIVVFIVFGAFLERTGIADYFIQMSNGLVGRYSGGPAKVAVVASALEGVVSGSSVANTVGSGAVTIPLMKKAGYKPEFAGAAEAAASTGGQIMPPIMGAAAFLMADYVQLPYGQIALKAVLPALLYFTGIFISVHLEAKKVGLKGLPKEELPKLKPLLKKSYLLLPLVLLIYLVSTSQKSIQYAAALSIVACIVVTLFSRDTRITPMRLLEALAAGGQGSITVAAACGIAGIIAGTITMTGLANVIINGIVVLAGDSVLIALFLTMICCIVLGMGVPTTATYCIMAATCAPILVRMGVPMVAAHFFVFYFGIVADLTPPVALAAYAGAAIAQANPMKTALESTKLAIGAFIVPYAFALSPSMLLIDTTALDVGLIVITSLIGIASVSAAMEGYLIGNLNWFRRLLALVGGLMMIYPGTRTDIIGLALSGLVAALCLLDKKKKTALKGKMA
;
A
#
# COMPACT_ATOMS: atom_id res chain seq x y z
N MET A 1 -14.90 7.15 -52.83
CA MET A 1 -13.47 6.80 -52.80
C MET A 1 -13.02 6.77 -51.34
N SER A 2 -12.75 5.62 -50.92
CA SER A 2 -12.46 5.03 -49.61
C SER A 2 -11.59 5.87 -48.65
N LEU A 3 -12.12 6.08 -47.46
CA LEU A 3 -11.37 6.50 -46.27
C LEU A 3 -11.60 5.47 -45.15
N PHE A 4 -11.31 4.21 -45.43
CA PHE A 4 -11.04 3.21 -44.37
C PHE A 4 -9.56 3.32 -44.00
N LYS A 5 -9.21 4.20 -43.03
CA LYS A 5 -7.97 4.06 -42.31
C LYS A 5 -8.02 2.73 -41.53
N LYS A 6 -7.25 1.73 -42.02
CA LYS A 6 -6.93 0.55 -41.23
C LYS A 6 -6.48 0.98 -39.83
N LYS A 7 -7.25 0.62 -38.80
CA LYS A 7 -6.73 0.63 -37.42
C LYS A 7 -5.44 -0.21 -37.46
N LYS A 8 -4.29 0.44 -37.18
CA LYS A 8 -3.07 -0.28 -36.86
C LYS A 8 -3.42 -1.28 -35.76
N ALA A 9 -3.07 -2.54 -35.96
CA ALA A 9 -3.10 -3.52 -34.89
C ALA A 9 -2.30 -2.94 -33.72
N GLU A 10 -2.90 -2.87 -32.55
CA GLU A 10 -2.22 -2.43 -31.34
C GLU A 10 -1.06 -3.41 -31.13
N GLU A 11 0.18 -2.90 -31.14
CA GLU A 11 1.35 -3.69 -30.77
C GLU A 11 1.14 -4.20 -29.34
N PRO A 12 1.48 -5.47 -29.05
CA PRO A 12 1.34 -6.01 -27.70
C PRO A 12 2.15 -5.12 -26.74
N MET A 13 1.46 -4.59 -25.71
CA MET A 13 2.07 -3.70 -24.73
C MET A 13 3.12 -4.48 -23.94
N ASP A 14 4.33 -3.93 -23.87
CA ASP A 14 5.39 -4.45 -23.01
C ASP A 14 5.11 -4.07 -21.54
N LEU A 15 4.47 -4.99 -20.81
CA LEU A 15 4.14 -4.84 -19.39
C LEU A 15 5.39 -4.66 -18.52
N ASP A 16 6.51 -5.28 -18.90
CA ASP A 16 7.78 -5.14 -18.20
C ASP A 16 8.30 -3.70 -18.27
N SER A 17 8.09 -3.02 -19.40
CA SER A 17 8.46 -1.61 -19.55
C SER A 17 7.58 -0.69 -18.68
N VAL A 18 6.30 -1.00 -18.54
CA VAL A 18 5.38 -0.27 -17.66
C VAL A 18 5.79 -0.46 -16.20
N MET A 19 6.05 -1.70 -15.78
CA MET A 19 6.55 -2.00 -14.44
C MET A 19 7.84 -1.24 -14.14
N LYS A 20 8.85 -1.34 -14.99
CA LYS A 20 10.14 -0.64 -14.81
C LYS A 20 10.01 0.88 -14.75
N LYS A 21 9.00 1.46 -15.42
CA LYS A 21 8.76 2.90 -15.44
C LYS A 21 8.11 3.42 -14.17
N TYR A 22 7.09 2.74 -13.66
CA TYR A 22 6.27 3.22 -12.56
C TYR A 22 6.54 2.52 -11.23
N ASP A 23 6.98 1.26 -11.27
CA ASP A 23 7.45 0.53 -10.11
C ASP A 23 8.98 0.51 -10.06
N ARG A 24 9.56 1.21 -9.08
CA ARG A 24 11.02 1.29 -8.94
C ARG A 24 11.63 -0.02 -8.45
N GLU A 25 10.87 -0.84 -7.75
CA GLU A 25 11.29 -2.16 -7.26
C GLU A 25 11.61 -3.11 -8.40
N SER A 26 10.97 -2.92 -9.56
CA SER A 26 11.20 -3.71 -10.77
C SER A 26 12.47 -3.33 -11.55
N ASN A 27 13.18 -2.27 -11.16
CA ASN A 27 14.40 -1.83 -11.84
C ASN A 27 15.64 -2.58 -11.32
N VAL A 28 15.72 -3.86 -11.58
CA VAL A 28 16.82 -4.74 -11.16
C VAL A 28 17.85 -4.94 -12.26
N ARG A 29 19.06 -5.40 -11.89
CA ARG A 29 20.11 -5.80 -12.84
C ARG A 29 19.66 -6.97 -13.69
N ILE A 30 20.12 -7.00 -14.94
CA ILE A 30 19.81 -8.07 -15.88
C ILE A 30 20.82 -9.20 -15.66
N TRP A 31 20.30 -10.31 -15.12
CA TRP A 31 21.07 -11.53 -14.89
C TRP A 31 20.53 -12.65 -15.79
N GLU A 32 21.42 -13.32 -16.52
CA GLU A 32 21.06 -14.42 -17.43
C GLU A 32 21.96 -15.63 -17.21
N GLY A 33 21.44 -16.82 -17.54
CA GLY A 33 22.19 -18.07 -17.44
C GLY A 33 22.63 -18.44 -16.01
N LYS A 34 23.86 -18.91 -15.87
CA LYS A 34 24.43 -19.32 -14.57
C LYS A 34 24.52 -18.20 -13.52
N PRO A 35 24.93 -16.95 -13.86
CA PRO A 35 24.91 -15.84 -12.90
C PRO A 35 23.52 -15.55 -12.31
N ARG A 36 22.43 -15.70 -13.08
CA ARG A 36 21.07 -15.58 -12.57
C ARG A 36 20.78 -16.61 -11.46
N ILE A 37 21.20 -17.85 -11.68
CA ILE A 37 21.03 -18.91 -10.67
C ILE A 37 21.83 -18.57 -9.41
N ALA A 38 23.07 -18.11 -9.55
CA ALA A 38 23.90 -17.74 -8.40
C ALA A 38 23.28 -16.60 -7.58
N VAL A 39 22.78 -15.55 -8.23
CA VAL A 39 22.08 -14.45 -7.55
C VAL A 39 20.80 -14.94 -6.86
N ASN A 40 20.01 -15.79 -7.52
CA ASN A 40 18.81 -16.38 -6.91
C ASN A 40 19.15 -17.25 -5.69
N VAL A 41 20.27 -17.98 -5.70
CA VAL A 41 20.74 -18.75 -4.54
C VAL A 41 21.11 -17.82 -3.38
N ILE A 42 21.81 -16.71 -3.64
CA ILE A 42 22.17 -15.73 -2.61
C ILE A 42 20.91 -15.10 -1.99
N LEU A 43 19.94 -14.70 -2.81
CA LEU A 43 18.66 -14.16 -2.35
C LEU A 43 17.84 -15.18 -1.56
N ALA A 44 17.85 -16.45 -1.99
CA ALA A 44 17.19 -17.55 -1.26
C ALA A 44 17.84 -17.81 0.09
N ILE A 45 19.18 -17.78 0.16
CA ILE A 45 19.93 -17.90 1.43
C ILE A 45 19.51 -16.76 2.38
N PHE A 46 19.38 -15.53 1.89
CA PHE A 46 18.89 -14.42 2.70
C PHE A 46 17.48 -14.65 3.23
N SER A 47 16.54 -15.12 2.39
CA SER A 47 15.19 -15.48 2.84
C SER A 47 15.18 -16.55 3.90
N LEU A 48 15.98 -17.61 3.71
CA LEU A 48 16.13 -18.69 4.69
C LEU A 48 16.79 -18.19 5.98
N PHE A 49 17.80 -17.31 5.87
CA PHE A 49 18.41 -16.65 7.03
C PHE A 49 17.36 -15.86 7.83
N CYS A 50 16.52 -15.05 7.18
CA CYS A 50 15.46 -14.31 7.85
C CYS A 50 14.45 -15.23 8.54
N LEU A 51 14.00 -16.29 7.86
CA LEU A 51 13.10 -17.28 8.45
C LEU A 51 13.74 -17.98 9.66
N TYR A 52 15.00 -18.41 9.55
CA TYR A 52 15.72 -19.06 10.64
C TYR A 52 15.87 -18.14 11.85
N VAL A 53 16.35 -16.89 11.62
CA VAL A 53 16.60 -15.95 12.71
C VAL A 53 15.29 -15.53 13.40
N THR A 54 14.21 -15.43 12.64
CA THR A 54 12.91 -15.04 13.20
C THR A 54 12.24 -16.15 13.99
N LEU A 55 12.39 -17.42 13.58
CA LEU A 55 11.65 -18.54 14.15
C LEU A 55 12.44 -19.30 15.23
N PHE A 56 13.76 -19.34 15.13
CA PHE A 56 14.58 -20.26 15.92
C PHE A 56 15.72 -19.58 16.69
N ALA A 57 16.23 -18.43 16.23
CA ALA A 57 17.39 -17.81 16.85
C ALA A 57 17.01 -16.85 17.99
N SER A 58 17.74 -16.92 19.10
CA SER A 58 17.65 -16.00 20.24
C SER A 58 18.84 -15.04 20.27
N TRP A 59 19.05 -14.29 19.18
CA TRP A 59 20.18 -13.37 19.07
C TRP A 59 19.91 -12.08 19.83
N LEU A 60 21.00 -11.41 20.28
CA LEU A 60 20.93 -10.03 20.75
C LEU A 60 20.31 -9.16 19.65
N GLU A 61 19.41 -8.25 20.04
CA GLU A 61 18.65 -7.46 19.08
C GLU A 61 19.54 -6.67 18.13
N GLU A 62 20.55 -5.99 18.66
CA GLU A 62 21.49 -5.19 17.87
C GLU A 62 22.27 -6.06 16.87
N LEU A 63 22.73 -7.24 17.28
CA LEU A 63 23.40 -8.19 16.40
C LEU A 63 22.47 -8.64 15.26
N ARG A 64 21.21 -8.93 15.58
CA ARG A 64 20.21 -9.34 14.61
C ARG A 64 19.93 -8.23 13.59
N LEU A 65 19.66 -7.01 14.08
CA LEU A 65 19.30 -5.88 13.23
C LEU A 65 20.45 -5.43 12.35
N THR A 66 21.67 -5.33 12.90
CA THR A 66 22.85 -4.94 12.12
C THR A 66 23.22 -5.97 11.07
N THR A 67 23.13 -7.26 11.40
CA THR A 67 23.35 -8.35 10.42
C THR A 67 22.27 -8.32 9.33
N PHE A 68 21.02 -8.06 9.70
CA PHE A 68 19.93 -7.91 8.72
C PHE A 68 20.18 -6.74 7.78
N VAL A 69 20.55 -5.55 8.29
CA VAL A 69 20.84 -4.39 7.44
C VAL A 69 22.11 -4.61 6.61
N ALA A 70 23.12 -5.31 7.14
CA ALA A 70 24.29 -5.71 6.36
C ALA A 70 23.89 -6.53 5.11
N TRP A 71 23.00 -7.52 5.28
CA TRP A 71 22.42 -8.26 4.16
C TRP A 71 21.69 -7.36 3.17
N ILE A 72 20.87 -6.43 3.66
CA ILE A 72 20.13 -5.48 2.81
C ILE A 72 21.07 -4.59 1.99
N VAL A 73 22.14 -4.09 2.59
CA VAL A 73 23.14 -3.28 1.89
C VAL A 73 23.87 -4.12 0.85
N PHE A 74 24.34 -5.31 1.21
CA PHE A 74 24.99 -6.24 0.29
C PHE A 74 24.10 -6.57 -0.92
N LEU A 75 22.87 -7.02 -0.67
CA LEU A 75 21.93 -7.40 -1.72
C LEU A 75 21.44 -6.18 -2.52
N GLY A 76 21.31 -5.03 -1.89
CA GLY A 76 20.92 -3.79 -2.56
C GLY A 76 21.89 -3.41 -3.68
N TYR A 77 23.19 -3.48 -3.42
CA TYR A 77 24.20 -3.24 -4.45
C TYR A 77 24.31 -4.36 -5.48
N LEU A 78 24.03 -5.60 -5.08
CA LEU A 78 24.01 -6.76 -5.98
C LEU A 78 22.84 -6.67 -6.98
N VAL A 79 21.65 -6.30 -6.50
CA VAL A 79 20.40 -6.37 -7.26
C VAL A 79 20.10 -5.07 -8.00
N PHE A 80 20.29 -3.90 -7.37
CA PHE A 80 19.90 -2.62 -7.94
C PHE A 80 21.08 -1.87 -8.58
N PRO A 81 20.98 -1.51 -9.88
CA PRO A 81 22.03 -0.76 -10.57
C PRO A 81 22.04 0.70 -10.15
N ALA A 82 23.22 1.33 -10.20
CA ALA A 82 23.36 2.77 -9.94
C ALA A 82 22.62 3.65 -10.97
N ARG A 83 22.58 3.21 -12.23
CA ARG A 83 21.89 3.88 -13.35
C ARG A 83 20.94 2.90 -14.02
N LYS A 84 19.72 3.37 -14.35
CA LYS A 84 18.67 2.59 -14.99
C LYS A 84 18.93 2.35 -16.48
N THR A 85 19.61 3.28 -17.14
CA THR A 85 19.96 3.25 -18.57
C THR A 85 21.34 2.63 -18.77
N HIS A 86 21.53 1.89 -19.87
CA HIS A 86 22.80 1.27 -20.27
C HIS A 86 23.33 0.19 -19.30
N GLN A 87 22.44 -0.70 -18.85
CA GLN A 87 22.86 -1.87 -18.08
C GLN A 87 23.52 -2.90 -19.00
N ARG A 88 24.68 -3.41 -18.58
CA ARG A 88 25.32 -4.59 -19.20
C ARG A 88 24.79 -5.84 -18.51
N VAL A 89 24.48 -6.86 -19.31
CA VAL A 89 24.07 -8.18 -18.80
C VAL A 89 25.21 -8.81 -18.01
N ASN A 90 24.90 -9.42 -16.88
CA ASN A 90 25.84 -10.17 -16.03
C ASN A 90 27.07 -9.34 -15.56
N HIS A 91 26.91 -8.04 -15.31
CA HIS A 91 28.02 -7.17 -14.95
C HIS A 91 27.73 -6.34 -13.70
N ILE A 92 28.68 -6.33 -12.76
CA ILE A 92 28.71 -5.40 -11.62
C ILE A 92 29.90 -4.44 -11.83
N PRO A 93 29.68 -3.13 -11.88
CA PRO A 93 30.77 -2.15 -11.94
C PRO A 93 31.65 -2.22 -10.69
N TRP A 94 32.96 -1.98 -10.85
CA TRP A 94 33.92 -2.06 -9.74
C TRP A 94 33.59 -1.14 -8.56
N TYR A 95 33.04 0.06 -8.83
CA TYR A 95 32.61 0.98 -7.78
C TYR A 95 31.42 0.46 -6.97
N ASP A 96 30.54 -0.34 -7.58
CA ASP A 96 29.45 -0.99 -6.86
C ASP A 96 29.96 -2.13 -5.97
N ILE A 97 31.01 -2.83 -6.38
CA ILE A 97 31.69 -3.84 -5.54
C ILE A 97 32.34 -3.15 -4.35
N LEU A 98 33.02 -2.02 -4.57
CA LEU A 98 33.63 -1.25 -3.48
C LEU A 98 32.58 -0.78 -2.47
N LEU A 99 31.49 -0.15 -2.94
CA LEU A 99 30.41 0.33 -2.08
C LEU A 99 29.70 -0.82 -1.34
N MET A 100 29.52 -1.95 -2.01
CA MET A 100 28.97 -3.16 -1.41
C MET A 100 29.83 -3.66 -0.25
N VAL A 101 31.14 -3.77 -0.44
CA VAL A 101 32.09 -4.27 0.59
C VAL A 101 32.19 -3.29 1.74
N VAL A 102 32.40 -2.00 1.46
CA VAL A 102 32.59 -0.96 2.47
C VAL A 102 31.30 -0.71 3.26
N GLY A 103 30.16 -0.61 2.57
CA GLY A 103 28.86 -0.40 3.21
C GLY A 103 28.43 -1.58 4.06
N THR A 104 28.55 -2.80 3.56
CA THR A 104 28.28 -4.02 4.31
C THR A 104 29.22 -4.14 5.50
N GLY A 105 30.51 -3.82 5.30
CA GLY A 105 31.54 -3.84 6.35
C GLY A 105 31.22 -2.91 7.51
N ALA A 106 30.64 -1.74 7.27
CA ALA A 106 30.23 -0.81 8.32
C ALA A 106 29.18 -1.42 9.26
N PHE A 107 28.18 -2.10 8.71
CA PHE A 107 27.16 -2.78 9.54
C PHE A 107 27.70 -4.06 10.20
N LEU A 108 28.56 -4.81 9.53
CA LEU A 108 29.23 -5.99 10.12
C LEU A 108 30.18 -5.58 11.25
N TYR A 109 30.89 -4.46 11.12
CA TYR A 109 31.69 -3.90 12.23
C TYR A 109 30.81 -3.71 13.48
N TYR A 110 29.64 -3.10 13.34
CA TYR A 110 28.71 -2.96 14.44
C TYR A 110 28.23 -4.33 14.93
N ALA A 111 27.84 -5.24 14.04
CA ALA A 111 27.37 -6.58 14.40
C ALA A 111 28.39 -7.34 15.29
N PHE A 112 29.66 -7.40 14.87
CA PHE A 112 30.70 -8.11 15.61
C PHE A 112 31.09 -7.43 16.92
N ASN A 113 30.94 -6.11 16.99
CA ASN A 113 31.29 -5.32 18.18
C ASN A 113 30.05 -4.89 18.99
N ALA A 114 28.86 -5.45 18.74
CA ALA A 114 27.60 -4.96 19.31
C ALA A 114 27.63 -4.88 20.84
N LYS A 115 28.16 -5.89 21.52
CA LYS A 115 28.28 -5.90 22.99
C LYS A 115 29.20 -4.78 23.50
N ALA A 116 30.36 -4.57 22.86
CA ALA A 116 31.31 -3.53 23.24
C ALA A 116 30.73 -2.14 22.99
N ILE A 117 30.07 -1.95 21.86
CA ILE A 117 29.43 -0.67 21.49
C ILE A 117 28.32 -0.30 22.48
N ILE A 118 27.49 -1.26 22.89
CA ILE A 118 26.44 -1.02 23.91
C ILE A 118 27.06 -0.65 25.26
N GLN A 119 28.16 -1.29 25.67
CA GLN A 119 28.85 -1.01 26.92
C GLN A 119 29.60 0.33 26.91
N GLN A 120 30.00 0.80 25.72
CA GLN A 120 30.75 2.04 25.51
C GLN A 120 29.90 3.30 25.83
N GLY A 121 28.57 3.18 25.80
CA GLY A 121 27.63 4.27 26.13
C GLY A 121 27.75 5.47 25.20
N SER A 122 28.25 6.61 25.72
CA SER A 122 28.32 7.85 24.95
C SER A 122 29.71 8.17 24.37
N HIS A 123 30.72 7.38 24.69
CA HIS A 123 32.11 7.65 24.32
C HIS A 123 32.45 6.87 23.03
N PHE A 124 32.44 7.55 21.89
CA PHE A 124 32.80 6.98 20.59
C PHE A 124 34.06 7.64 20.06
N GLU A 125 34.94 6.80 19.53
CA GLU A 125 36.14 7.25 18.82
C GLU A 125 35.79 7.81 17.43
N ASP A 126 36.60 8.74 16.93
CA ASP A 126 36.33 9.39 15.63
C ASP A 126 36.23 8.40 14.47
N TYR A 127 37.02 7.30 14.48
CA TYR A 127 36.91 6.28 13.43
C TYR A 127 35.55 5.55 13.45
N GLN A 128 34.94 5.38 14.60
CA GLN A 128 33.59 4.79 14.73
C GLN A 128 32.53 5.72 14.11
N ILE A 129 32.67 7.03 14.32
CA ILE A 129 31.78 8.01 13.70
C ILE A 129 31.91 7.95 12.17
N VAL A 130 33.14 7.84 11.63
CA VAL A 130 33.37 7.68 10.20
C VAL A 130 32.71 6.39 9.67
N ILE A 131 32.84 5.27 10.38
CA ILE A 131 32.17 4.01 10.03
C ILE A 131 30.64 4.21 9.99
N GLY A 132 30.06 4.89 11.01
CA GLY A 132 28.64 5.19 11.05
C GLY A 132 28.18 6.06 9.87
N ILE A 133 28.95 7.10 9.50
CA ILE A 133 28.67 7.92 8.32
C ILE A 133 28.65 7.06 7.05
N ILE A 134 29.63 6.19 6.87
CA ILE A 134 29.71 5.28 5.73
C ILE A 134 28.49 4.37 5.68
N GLY A 135 28.08 3.79 6.83
CA GLY A 135 26.90 2.93 6.93
C GLY A 135 25.62 3.66 6.53
N VAL A 136 25.40 4.87 7.06
CA VAL A 136 24.23 5.69 6.72
C VAL A 136 24.20 6.05 5.23
N LEU A 137 25.35 6.47 4.66
CA LEU A 137 25.44 6.82 3.25
C LEU A 137 25.25 5.60 2.34
N ALA A 138 25.80 4.44 2.73
CA ALA A 138 25.60 3.19 1.98
C ALA A 138 24.14 2.77 1.94
N LEU A 139 23.43 2.86 3.08
CA LEU A 139 22.00 2.57 3.15
C LEU A 139 21.17 3.60 2.36
N ALA A 140 21.52 4.89 2.43
CA ALA A 140 20.89 5.94 1.64
C ALA A 140 21.07 5.70 0.13
N GLU A 141 22.24 5.27 -0.30
CA GLU A 141 22.48 4.94 -1.72
C GLU A 141 21.68 3.71 -2.17
N VAL A 142 21.56 2.66 -1.34
CA VAL A 142 20.68 1.52 -1.63
C VAL A 142 19.22 1.98 -1.73
N CYS A 143 18.77 2.83 -0.82
CA CYS A 143 17.43 3.40 -0.86
C CYS A 143 17.22 4.27 -2.11
N ARG A 144 18.20 5.08 -2.53
CA ARG A 144 18.16 5.85 -3.78
C ARG A 144 17.92 4.97 -5.00
N ARG A 145 18.56 3.81 -5.02
CA ARG A 145 18.47 2.85 -6.15
C ARG A 145 17.15 2.10 -6.18
N SER A 146 16.69 1.61 -5.04
CA SER A 146 15.50 0.75 -4.92
C SER A 146 14.20 1.55 -4.76
N VAL A 147 14.19 2.58 -3.93
CA VAL A 147 13.02 3.42 -3.61
C VAL A 147 12.99 4.71 -4.42
N GLY A 148 14.12 5.43 -4.43
CA GLY A 148 14.31 6.67 -5.17
C GLY A 148 14.59 7.89 -4.30
N LEU A 149 14.55 9.08 -4.93
CA LEU A 149 14.94 10.34 -4.29
C LEU A 149 13.94 10.95 -3.30
N PRO A 150 12.61 10.81 -3.44
CA PRO A 150 11.68 11.56 -2.60
C PRO A 150 11.93 11.36 -1.10
N ILE A 151 12.04 10.13 -0.63
CA ILE A 151 12.29 9.84 0.79
C ILE A 151 13.64 10.39 1.26
N LEU A 152 14.66 10.38 0.41
CA LEU A 152 15.99 10.91 0.73
C LEU A 152 16.02 12.43 0.80
N ILE A 153 15.20 13.11 -0.02
CA ILE A 153 15.02 14.57 0.08
C ILE A 153 14.42 14.90 1.44
N VAL A 154 13.38 14.17 1.84
CA VAL A 154 12.75 14.34 3.16
C VAL A 154 13.77 14.09 4.28
N ALA A 155 14.51 12.97 4.23
CA ALA A 155 15.56 12.66 5.20
C ALA A 155 16.66 13.73 5.24
N GLY A 156 17.08 14.20 4.07
CA GLY A 156 18.08 15.27 3.93
C GLY A 156 17.63 16.59 4.53
N CYS A 157 16.37 16.98 4.34
CA CYS A 157 15.81 18.18 4.96
C CYS A 157 15.80 18.10 6.50
N PHE A 158 15.39 16.95 7.06
CA PHE A 158 15.40 16.76 8.52
C PHE A 158 16.82 16.71 9.08
N LEU A 159 17.75 16.03 8.41
CA LEU A 159 19.16 16.02 8.82
C LEU A 159 19.79 17.40 8.71
N ALA A 160 19.51 18.15 7.65
CA ALA A 160 19.99 19.54 7.52
C ALA A 160 19.44 20.42 8.66
N TYR A 161 18.16 20.28 9.02
CA TYR A 161 17.59 20.97 10.17
C TYR A 161 18.32 20.60 11.47
N ALA A 162 18.59 19.32 11.71
CA ALA A 162 19.31 18.87 12.90
C ALA A 162 20.71 19.48 13.00
N LEU A 163 21.46 19.47 11.88
CA LEU A 163 22.84 19.97 11.83
C LEU A 163 22.93 21.50 11.87
N THR A 164 21.88 22.23 11.46
CA THR A 164 21.90 23.71 11.45
C THR A 164 21.28 24.30 12.71
N VAL A 165 20.02 24.01 12.99
CA VAL A 165 19.19 24.66 14.00
C VAL A 165 18.84 23.73 15.18
N GLY A 166 18.52 22.49 14.88
CA GLY A 166 17.88 21.57 15.84
C GLY A 166 18.76 21.10 17.01
N LEU A 167 20.08 21.20 16.91
CA LEU A 167 21.03 20.80 17.95
C LEU A 167 21.82 21.98 18.50
N SER A 168 21.95 22.05 19.80
CA SER A 168 22.60 23.17 20.51
C SER A 168 24.13 23.13 20.51
N ASN A 169 24.76 22.07 19.97
CA ASN A 169 26.22 21.97 19.95
C ASN A 169 26.83 23.05 19.05
N PRO A 170 27.85 23.81 19.50
CA PRO A 170 28.41 24.90 18.70
C PRO A 170 29.27 24.44 17.53
N SER A 171 29.84 23.23 17.55
CA SER A 171 30.67 22.72 16.48
C SER A 171 29.89 21.78 15.54
N LEU A 172 30.14 21.90 14.23
CA LEU A 172 29.54 21.00 13.23
C LEU A 172 29.94 19.54 13.47
N TRP A 173 31.22 19.29 13.82
CA TRP A 173 31.70 17.94 14.16
C TRP A 173 30.98 17.39 15.39
N GLY A 174 30.76 18.20 16.43
CA GLY A 174 30.00 17.78 17.60
C GLY A 174 28.53 17.45 17.29
N LYS A 175 27.87 18.23 16.43
CA LYS A 175 26.53 17.93 15.93
C LYS A 175 26.52 16.63 15.14
N LEU A 176 27.48 16.43 14.23
CA LEU A 176 27.59 15.23 13.41
C LEU A 176 27.86 13.97 14.26
N ASN A 177 28.81 14.08 15.22
CA ASN A 177 29.11 13.01 16.17
C ASN A 177 27.85 12.59 16.95
N TYR A 178 27.14 13.56 17.53
CA TYR A 178 25.89 13.27 18.24
C TYR A 178 24.84 12.64 17.32
N THR A 179 24.67 13.15 16.11
CA THR A 179 23.71 12.65 15.11
C THR A 179 24.01 11.21 14.72
N ILE A 180 25.26 10.89 14.40
CA ILE A 180 25.66 9.52 13.99
C ILE A 180 25.56 8.54 15.15
N ARG A 181 25.94 8.94 16.35
CA ARG A 181 25.73 8.10 17.54
C ARG A 181 24.26 7.75 17.73
N TYR A 182 23.40 8.75 17.63
CA TYR A 182 21.96 8.57 17.83
C TYR A 182 21.32 7.74 16.71
N LEU A 183 21.65 8.04 15.45
CA LEU A 183 20.99 7.45 14.29
C LEU A 183 21.59 6.13 13.81
N PHE A 184 22.89 5.90 13.98
CA PHE A 184 23.54 4.68 13.51
C PHE A 184 23.77 3.67 14.64
N TYR A 185 24.28 4.11 15.77
CA TYR A 185 24.58 3.25 16.91
C TYR A 185 23.44 3.15 17.93
N GLY A 186 22.51 4.10 17.93
CA GLY A 186 21.32 4.11 18.78
C GLY A 186 20.16 3.29 18.21
N LYS A 187 19.14 3.08 19.05
CA LYS A 187 17.89 2.36 18.69
C LYS A 187 16.83 3.24 18.03
N GLU A 188 17.06 4.53 17.93
CA GLU A 188 16.07 5.50 17.46
C GLU A 188 16.30 5.92 15.98
N GLY A 189 17.34 5.41 15.33
CA GLY A 189 17.69 5.71 13.95
C GLY A 189 17.50 4.52 13.01
N VAL A 190 18.59 4.09 12.35
CA VAL A 190 18.55 2.95 11.42
C VAL A 190 18.01 1.69 12.08
N LEU A 191 18.41 1.41 13.32
CA LEU A 191 18.02 0.19 14.05
C LEU A 191 16.73 0.35 14.86
N SER A 192 15.89 1.30 14.52
CA SER A 192 14.64 1.58 15.23
C SER A 192 13.51 0.60 14.88
N THR A 193 12.33 0.85 15.44
CA THR A 193 11.11 0.04 15.26
C THR A 193 10.86 -0.38 13.80
N PRO A 194 10.96 0.49 12.77
CA PRO A 194 10.73 0.07 11.39
C PRO A 194 11.60 -1.10 10.93
N ILE A 195 12.90 -1.06 11.21
CA ILE A 195 13.81 -2.16 10.85
C ILE A 195 13.56 -3.39 11.74
N ASN A 196 13.25 -3.21 13.02
CA ASN A 196 12.93 -4.31 13.92
C ASN A 196 11.70 -5.09 13.43
N VAL A 197 10.61 -4.40 13.13
CA VAL A 197 9.39 -4.99 12.58
C VAL A 197 9.63 -5.60 11.20
N CYS A 198 10.41 -4.92 10.34
CA CYS A 198 10.78 -5.43 9.02
C CYS A 198 11.49 -6.79 9.12
N SER A 199 12.50 -6.88 9.97
CA SER A 199 13.31 -8.10 10.14
C SER A 199 12.55 -9.26 10.78
N LYS A 200 11.53 -9.00 11.62
CA LYS A 200 10.76 -10.02 12.33
C LYS A 200 9.48 -10.46 11.61
N PHE A 201 8.78 -9.53 11.00
CA PHE A 201 7.43 -9.77 10.49
C PHE A 201 7.37 -9.58 8.98
N ILE A 202 7.75 -8.40 8.48
CA ILE A 202 7.49 -8.00 7.10
C ILE A 202 8.17 -8.94 6.12
N VAL A 203 9.44 -9.31 6.35
CA VAL A 203 10.19 -10.22 5.46
C VAL A 203 9.51 -11.57 5.34
N VAL A 204 9.03 -12.14 6.44
CA VAL A 204 8.35 -13.45 6.44
C VAL A 204 7.07 -13.39 5.60
N PHE A 205 6.32 -12.29 5.69
CA PHE A 205 5.10 -12.09 4.90
C PHE A 205 5.38 -11.79 3.43
N ILE A 206 6.48 -11.09 3.11
CA ILE A 206 6.90 -10.91 1.70
C ILE A 206 7.28 -12.26 1.08
N VAL A 207 8.01 -13.10 1.82
CA VAL A 207 8.32 -14.47 1.39
C VAL A 207 7.03 -15.27 1.22
N PHE A 208 6.08 -15.19 2.16
CA PHE A 208 4.78 -15.84 2.03
C PHE A 208 4.03 -15.38 0.78
N GLY A 209 3.97 -14.07 0.51
CA GLY A 209 3.37 -13.51 -0.70
C GLY A 209 3.99 -14.07 -1.97
N ALA A 210 5.34 -14.12 -2.03
CA ALA A 210 6.07 -14.68 -3.17
C ALA A 210 5.78 -16.17 -3.41
N PHE A 211 5.53 -16.95 -2.37
CA PHE A 211 5.07 -18.34 -2.50
C PHE A 211 3.62 -18.41 -2.97
N LEU A 212 2.77 -17.57 -2.40
CA LEU A 212 1.35 -17.57 -2.69
C LEU A 212 1.05 -17.18 -4.16
N GLU A 213 1.76 -16.20 -4.72
CA GLU A 213 1.68 -15.86 -6.14
C GLU A 213 1.95 -17.06 -7.05
N ARG A 214 2.91 -17.92 -6.68
CA ARG A 214 3.27 -19.11 -7.47
C ARG A 214 2.27 -20.25 -7.39
N THR A 215 1.27 -20.18 -6.50
CA THR A 215 0.17 -21.15 -6.47
C THR A 215 -0.82 -20.98 -7.61
N GLY A 216 -0.79 -19.85 -8.34
CA GLY A 216 -1.77 -19.48 -9.36
C GLY A 216 -3.06 -18.89 -8.76
N ILE A 217 -3.00 -18.39 -7.53
CA ILE A 217 -4.15 -17.82 -6.82
C ILE A 217 -4.68 -16.54 -7.49
N ALA A 218 -3.80 -15.74 -8.13
CA ALA A 218 -4.19 -14.51 -8.82
C ALA A 218 -5.15 -14.82 -9.98
N ASP A 219 -4.83 -15.78 -10.85
CA ASP A 219 -5.71 -16.24 -11.92
C ASP A 219 -7.04 -16.78 -11.37
N TYR A 220 -6.97 -17.49 -10.25
CA TYR A 220 -8.18 -17.99 -9.57
C TYR A 220 -9.07 -16.83 -9.11
N PHE A 221 -8.52 -15.77 -8.53
CA PHE A 221 -9.26 -14.59 -8.10
C PHE A 221 -9.94 -13.87 -9.26
N ILE A 222 -9.23 -13.66 -10.38
CA ILE A 222 -9.82 -13.05 -11.59
C ILE A 222 -10.96 -13.90 -12.13
N GLN A 223 -10.77 -15.23 -12.26
CA GLN A 223 -11.80 -16.13 -12.77
C GLN A 223 -13.02 -16.20 -11.82
N MET A 224 -12.79 -16.25 -10.51
CA MET A 224 -13.85 -16.23 -9.51
C MET A 224 -14.66 -14.94 -9.57
N SER A 225 -13.98 -13.80 -9.64
CA SER A 225 -14.60 -12.47 -9.78
C SER A 225 -15.43 -12.38 -11.07
N ASN A 226 -14.92 -12.88 -12.20
CA ASN A 226 -15.66 -12.98 -13.45
C ASN A 226 -16.94 -13.82 -13.30
N GLY A 227 -16.85 -14.96 -12.64
CA GLY A 227 -18.00 -15.84 -12.41
C GLY A 227 -19.07 -15.23 -11.50
N LEU A 228 -18.67 -14.44 -10.51
CA LEU A 228 -19.57 -13.82 -9.53
C LEU A 228 -20.25 -12.56 -10.06
N VAL A 229 -19.49 -11.63 -10.58
CA VAL A 229 -19.99 -10.28 -10.91
C VAL A 229 -19.98 -9.94 -12.41
N GLY A 230 -19.33 -10.71 -13.25
CA GLY A 230 -19.16 -10.41 -14.68
C GLY A 230 -20.45 -10.27 -15.48
N ARG A 231 -21.52 -10.99 -15.10
CA ARG A 231 -22.84 -10.97 -15.77
C ARG A 231 -23.64 -9.68 -15.56
N TYR A 232 -23.33 -8.90 -14.52
CA TYR A 232 -24.10 -7.71 -14.18
C TYR A 232 -23.69 -6.50 -15.04
N SER A 233 -24.58 -5.51 -15.16
CA SER A 233 -24.27 -4.26 -15.85
C SER A 233 -22.95 -3.68 -15.33
N GLY A 234 -22.04 -3.35 -16.25
CA GLY A 234 -20.69 -2.93 -15.90
C GLY A 234 -19.79 -4.05 -15.37
N GLY A 235 -20.10 -5.32 -15.72
CA GLY A 235 -19.39 -6.51 -15.25
C GLY A 235 -17.87 -6.38 -15.27
N PRO A 236 -17.23 -6.01 -16.39
CA PRO A 236 -15.77 -5.90 -16.46
C PRO A 236 -15.15 -4.99 -15.38
N ALA A 237 -15.73 -3.81 -15.12
CA ALA A 237 -15.21 -2.91 -14.08
C ALA A 237 -15.48 -3.45 -12.67
N LYS A 238 -16.60 -4.12 -12.45
CA LYS A 238 -16.88 -4.80 -11.18
C LYS A 238 -15.94 -5.97 -10.92
N VAL A 239 -15.59 -6.71 -11.98
CA VAL A 239 -14.57 -7.76 -11.92
C VAL A 239 -13.22 -7.19 -11.51
N ALA A 240 -12.81 -6.07 -12.10
CA ALA A 240 -11.60 -5.38 -11.71
C ALA A 240 -11.60 -5.03 -10.22
N VAL A 241 -12.70 -4.44 -9.70
CA VAL A 241 -12.80 -4.06 -8.28
C VAL A 241 -12.70 -5.28 -7.35
N VAL A 242 -13.43 -6.37 -7.66
CA VAL A 242 -13.43 -7.56 -6.79
C VAL A 242 -12.13 -8.34 -6.92
N ALA A 243 -11.57 -8.49 -8.12
CA ALA A 243 -10.30 -9.18 -8.34
C ALA A 243 -9.15 -8.45 -7.64
N SER A 244 -9.03 -7.12 -7.83
CA SER A 244 -8.00 -6.32 -7.18
C SER A 244 -8.14 -6.26 -5.66
N ALA A 245 -9.38 -6.32 -5.13
CA ALA A 245 -9.59 -6.46 -3.69
C ALA A 245 -9.02 -7.77 -3.15
N LEU A 246 -9.23 -8.88 -3.86
CA LEU A 246 -8.72 -10.19 -3.48
C LEU A 246 -7.21 -10.33 -3.71
N GLU A 247 -6.68 -9.77 -4.81
CA GLU A 247 -5.26 -9.79 -5.14
C GLU A 247 -4.46 -8.89 -4.20
N GLY A 248 -5.03 -7.74 -3.82
CA GLY A 248 -4.44 -6.82 -2.85
C GLY A 248 -4.22 -7.42 -1.46
N VAL A 249 -5.02 -8.43 -1.09
CA VAL A 249 -4.77 -9.24 0.12
C VAL A 249 -3.35 -9.86 0.10
N VAL A 250 -2.79 -10.09 -1.09
CA VAL A 250 -1.53 -10.81 -1.29
C VAL A 250 -0.38 -9.88 -1.64
N SER A 251 -0.59 -8.93 -2.57
CA SER A 251 0.51 -8.18 -3.20
C SER A 251 1.05 -7.03 -2.34
N GLY A 252 0.23 -6.36 -1.56
CA GLY A 252 0.63 -5.22 -0.71
C GLY A 252 1.18 -3.98 -1.46
N SER A 253 1.25 -3.99 -2.79
CA SER A 253 1.71 -2.89 -3.64
C SER A 253 0.62 -2.47 -4.61
N SER A 254 0.23 -1.18 -4.57
CA SER A 254 -0.78 -0.59 -5.47
C SER A 254 -0.36 -0.67 -6.94
N VAL A 255 0.90 -0.38 -7.24
CA VAL A 255 1.42 -0.37 -8.62
C VAL A 255 1.54 -1.80 -9.17
N ALA A 256 2.12 -2.72 -8.39
CA ALA A 256 2.24 -4.12 -8.80
C ALA A 256 0.87 -4.76 -9.04
N ASN A 257 -0.11 -4.52 -8.14
CA ASN A 257 -1.47 -4.99 -8.29
C ASN A 257 -2.14 -4.38 -9.54
N THR A 258 -1.99 -3.05 -9.77
CA THR A 258 -2.53 -2.38 -10.98
C THR A 258 -1.96 -2.97 -12.27
N VAL A 259 -0.69 -3.38 -12.30
CA VAL A 259 -0.09 -3.97 -13.50
C VAL A 259 -0.48 -5.44 -13.63
N GLY A 260 -0.50 -6.20 -12.53
CA GLY A 260 -0.85 -7.62 -12.52
C GLY A 260 -2.28 -7.86 -13.01
N SER A 261 -3.28 -7.43 -12.25
CA SER A 261 -4.69 -7.58 -12.61
C SER A 261 -5.08 -6.71 -13.81
N GLY A 262 -4.55 -5.48 -13.88
CA GLY A 262 -4.87 -4.52 -14.95
C GLY A 262 -4.45 -4.96 -16.34
N ALA A 263 -3.44 -5.82 -16.46
CA ALA A 263 -3.07 -6.44 -17.74
C ALA A 263 -4.25 -7.20 -18.39
N VAL A 264 -5.14 -7.76 -17.58
CA VAL A 264 -6.32 -8.50 -18.02
C VAL A 264 -7.58 -7.63 -17.97
N THR A 265 -7.81 -6.93 -16.86
CA THR A 265 -9.06 -6.23 -16.58
C THR A 265 -9.22 -4.94 -17.39
N ILE A 266 -8.14 -4.16 -17.62
CA ILE A 266 -8.19 -2.90 -18.38
C ILE A 266 -8.58 -3.16 -19.85
N PRO A 267 -7.94 -4.09 -20.59
CA PRO A 267 -8.39 -4.46 -21.94
C PRO A 267 -9.84 -4.94 -21.98
N LEU A 268 -10.27 -5.71 -20.96
CA LEU A 268 -11.64 -6.21 -20.85
C LEU A 268 -12.65 -5.05 -20.67
N MET A 269 -12.33 -4.07 -19.84
CA MET A 269 -13.15 -2.86 -19.67
C MET A 269 -13.21 -2.01 -20.97
N LYS A 270 -12.08 -1.83 -21.66
CA LYS A 270 -12.02 -1.11 -22.94
C LYS A 270 -12.88 -1.81 -24.01
N LYS A 271 -12.79 -3.15 -24.12
CA LYS A 271 -13.62 -3.97 -25.02
C LYS A 271 -15.12 -3.82 -24.72
N ALA A 272 -15.49 -3.70 -23.44
CA ALA A 272 -16.87 -3.50 -23.02
C ALA A 272 -17.42 -2.08 -23.26
N GLY A 273 -16.58 -1.12 -23.68
CA GLY A 273 -16.97 0.24 -24.04
C GLY A 273 -16.69 1.32 -23.00
N TYR A 274 -15.93 1.00 -21.95
CA TYR A 274 -15.43 2.03 -21.03
C TYR A 274 -14.35 2.91 -21.68
N LYS A 275 -14.31 4.18 -21.29
CA LYS A 275 -13.22 5.09 -21.70
C LYS A 275 -11.88 4.57 -21.18
N PRO A 276 -10.79 4.69 -21.96
CA PRO A 276 -9.47 4.24 -21.51
C PRO A 276 -9.04 4.84 -20.16
N GLU A 277 -9.27 6.15 -19.95
CA GLU A 277 -8.95 6.83 -18.70
C GLU A 277 -9.72 6.26 -17.52
N PHE A 278 -11.01 5.96 -17.71
CA PHE A 278 -11.85 5.35 -16.67
C PHE A 278 -11.41 3.92 -16.35
N ALA A 279 -11.07 3.12 -17.38
CA ALA A 279 -10.61 1.75 -17.18
C ALA A 279 -9.31 1.69 -16.38
N GLY A 280 -8.32 2.53 -16.72
CA GLY A 280 -7.08 2.65 -15.95
C GLY A 280 -7.31 3.19 -14.54
N ALA A 281 -8.24 4.13 -14.38
CA ALA A 281 -8.58 4.72 -13.09
C ALA A 281 -9.29 3.74 -12.15
N ALA A 282 -10.24 2.97 -12.66
CA ALA A 282 -10.99 1.98 -11.87
C ALA A 282 -10.06 0.87 -11.34
N GLU A 283 -9.15 0.40 -12.19
CA GLU A 283 -8.15 -0.58 -11.80
C GLU A 283 -7.20 -0.03 -10.72
N ALA A 284 -6.64 1.16 -10.96
CA ALA A 284 -5.72 1.79 -10.01
C ALA A 284 -6.38 2.06 -8.65
N ALA A 285 -7.63 2.57 -8.65
CA ALA A 285 -8.38 2.80 -7.42
C ALA A 285 -8.62 1.50 -6.65
N ALA A 286 -9.04 0.43 -7.33
CA ALA A 286 -9.25 -0.87 -6.71
C ALA A 286 -7.95 -1.48 -6.17
N SER A 287 -6.87 -1.44 -6.96
CA SER A 287 -5.55 -1.96 -6.59
C SER A 287 -4.95 -1.26 -5.36
N THR A 288 -5.15 0.05 -5.25
CA THR A 288 -4.69 0.82 -4.09
C THR A 288 -5.43 0.42 -2.81
N GLY A 289 -6.73 0.14 -2.90
CA GLY A 289 -7.51 -0.39 -1.77
C GLY A 289 -7.03 -1.76 -1.27
N GLY A 290 -6.33 -2.51 -2.08
CA GLY A 290 -5.74 -3.79 -1.67
C GLY A 290 -4.82 -3.68 -0.46
N GLN A 291 -4.12 -2.55 -0.32
CA GLN A 291 -3.21 -2.30 0.81
C GLN A 291 -3.91 -2.15 2.17
N ILE A 292 -5.22 -1.87 2.18
CA ILE A 292 -6.01 -1.80 3.41
C ILE A 292 -6.88 -3.04 3.64
N MET A 293 -6.86 -4.00 2.71
CA MET A 293 -7.70 -5.20 2.79
C MET A 293 -7.06 -6.28 3.65
N PRO A 294 -7.68 -6.67 4.77
CA PRO A 294 -7.20 -7.82 5.56
C PRO A 294 -7.22 -9.13 4.75
N PRO A 295 -6.39 -10.12 5.07
CA PRO A 295 -5.58 -10.27 6.27
C PRO A 295 -4.15 -9.72 6.22
N ILE A 296 -3.57 -9.35 5.06
CA ILE A 296 -2.14 -8.97 5.01
C ILE A 296 -1.97 -7.45 5.07
N MET A 297 -2.82 -6.67 4.39
CA MET A 297 -2.88 -5.18 4.49
C MET A 297 -1.58 -4.46 4.14
N GLY A 298 -0.68 -5.08 3.37
CA GLY A 298 0.65 -4.55 3.14
C GLY A 298 1.54 -4.48 4.41
N ALA A 299 2.81 -4.12 4.21
CA ALA A 299 3.82 -4.13 5.27
C ALA A 299 3.57 -3.09 6.39
N ALA A 300 2.90 -1.98 6.08
CA ALA A 300 2.65 -0.89 7.03
C ALA A 300 1.75 -1.29 8.21
N ALA A 301 0.84 -2.25 8.03
CA ALA A 301 -0.05 -2.69 9.10
C ALA A 301 0.67 -3.43 10.23
N PHE A 302 1.79 -4.09 9.94
CA PHE A 302 2.63 -4.70 10.97
C PHE A 302 3.33 -3.63 11.83
N LEU A 303 3.76 -2.53 11.20
CA LEU A 303 4.29 -1.38 11.90
C LEU A 303 3.23 -0.71 12.76
N MET A 304 1.99 -0.61 12.23
CA MET A 304 0.86 -0.07 13.00
C MET A 304 0.61 -0.89 14.26
N ALA A 305 0.63 -2.21 14.16
CA ALA A 305 0.44 -3.10 15.31
C ALA A 305 1.49 -2.85 16.41
N ASP A 306 2.75 -2.61 16.02
CA ASP A 306 3.83 -2.31 16.96
C ASP A 306 3.71 -0.88 17.54
N TYR A 307 3.42 0.14 16.72
CA TYR A 307 3.25 1.51 17.23
C TYR A 307 2.04 1.66 18.16
N VAL A 308 0.94 0.99 17.84
CA VAL A 308 -0.31 1.05 18.63
C VAL A 308 -0.30 0.06 19.80
N GLN A 309 0.69 -0.84 19.87
CA GLN A 309 0.83 -1.90 20.88
C GLN A 309 -0.38 -2.83 20.96
N LEU A 310 -0.98 -3.15 19.80
CA LEU A 310 -2.07 -4.10 19.68
C LEU A 310 -1.64 -5.33 18.86
N PRO A 311 -2.16 -6.52 19.19
CA PRO A 311 -1.97 -7.70 18.35
C PRO A 311 -2.43 -7.44 16.91
N TYR A 312 -1.66 -7.89 15.93
CA TYR A 312 -1.95 -7.69 14.51
C TYR A 312 -3.37 -8.18 14.11
N GLY A 313 -3.83 -9.30 14.67
CA GLY A 313 -5.18 -9.79 14.41
C GLY A 313 -6.27 -8.79 14.80
N GLN A 314 -6.06 -8.01 15.86
CA GLN A 314 -7.00 -6.94 16.25
C GLN A 314 -6.94 -5.77 15.26
N ILE A 315 -5.75 -5.39 14.79
CA ILE A 315 -5.60 -4.35 13.75
C ILE A 315 -6.31 -4.82 12.48
N ALA A 316 -6.08 -6.06 12.04
CA ALA A 316 -6.73 -6.62 10.86
C ALA A 316 -8.26 -6.63 11.01
N LEU A 317 -8.79 -7.04 12.16
CA LEU A 317 -10.23 -7.03 12.41
C LEU A 317 -10.83 -5.62 12.33
N LYS A 318 -10.15 -4.63 12.91
CA LYS A 318 -10.57 -3.21 12.87
C LYS A 318 -10.55 -2.62 11.47
N ALA A 319 -9.69 -3.13 10.59
CA ALA A 319 -9.60 -2.70 9.20
C ALA A 319 -10.72 -3.24 8.30
N VAL A 320 -11.39 -4.33 8.67
CA VAL A 320 -12.39 -5.01 7.80
C VAL A 320 -13.48 -4.05 7.34
N LEU A 321 -14.12 -3.36 8.28
CA LEU A 321 -15.25 -2.50 7.95
C LEU A 321 -14.85 -1.29 7.10
N PRO A 322 -13.81 -0.51 7.44
CA PRO A 322 -13.31 0.56 6.58
C PRO A 322 -12.91 0.10 5.17
N ALA A 323 -12.25 -1.07 5.05
CA ALA A 323 -11.88 -1.62 3.76
C ALA A 323 -13.11 -1.99 2.91
N LEU A 324 -14.10 -2.66 3.50
CA LEU A 324 -15.35 -3.01 2.81
C LEU A 324 -16.08 -1.75 2.33
N LEU A 325 -16.13 -0.70 3.13
CA LEU A 325 -16.76 0.59 2.75
C LEU A 325 -16.01 1.23 1.58
N TYR A 326 -14.68 1.20 1.60
CA TYR A 326 -13.86 1.70 0.49
C TYR A 326 -14.19 0.99 -0.83
N PHE A 327 -14.12 -0.34 -0.85
CA PHE A 327 -14.42 -1.13 -2.05
C PHE A 327 -15.86 -1.01 -2.49
N THR A 328 -16.79 -0.89 -1.56
CA THR A 328 -18.20 -0.64 -1.87
C THR A 328 -18.39 0.70 -2.58
N GLY A 329 -17.68 1.75 -2.15
CA GLY A 329 -17.69 3.05 -2.82
C GLY A 329 -17.25 2.97 -4.28
N ILE A 330 -16.13 2.29 -4.56
CA ILE A 330 -15.66 2.08 -5.94
C ILE A 330 -16.66 1.23 -6.73
N PHE A 331 -17.17 0.15 -6.12
CA PHE A 331 -18.14 -0.75 -6.76
C PHE A 331 -19.43 -0.03 -7.16
N ILE A 332 -19.92 0.88 -6.31
CA ILE A 332 -21.07 1.73 -6.62
C ILE A 332 -20.73 2.71 -7.74
N SER A 333 -19.59 3.37 -7.67
CA SER A 333 -19.15 4.34 -8.71
C SER A 333 -19.05 3.69 -10.09
N VAL A 334 -18.39 2.53 -10.20
CA VAL A 334 -18.31 1.81 -11.49
C VAL A 334 -19.66 1.29 -11.96
N HIS A 335 -20.58 0.96 -11.03
CA HIS A 335 -21.95 0.59 -11.40
C HIS A 335 -22.74 1.78 -11.96
N LEU A 336 -22.63 2.95 -11.32
CA LEU A 336 -23.33 4.15 -11.74
C LEU A 336 -22.82 4.64 -13.11
N GLU A 337 -21.50 4.62 -13.33
CA GLU A 337 -20.94 4.99 -14.65
C GLU A 337 -21.39 3.98 -15.74
N ALA A 338 -21.40 2.70 -15.44
CA ALA A 338 -21.91 1.67 -16.37
C ALA A 338 -23.38 1.91 -16.76
N LYS A 339 -24.22 2.27 -15.78
CA LYS A 339 -25.63 2.61 -16.02
C LYS A 339 -25.79 3.91 -16.81
N LYS A 340 -24.97 4.91 -16.53
CA LYS A 340 -24.95 6.20 -17.21
C LYS A 340 -24.59 6.05 -18.69
N VAL A 341 -23.60 5.22 -19.00
CA VAL A 341 -23.13 4.95 -20.38
C VAL A 341 -23.97 3.86 -21.07
N GLY A 342 -24.77 3.08 -20.33
CA GLY A 342 -25.62 2.01 -20.86
C GLY A 342 -24.89 0.71 -21.12
N LEU A 343 -23.79 0.42 -20.39
CA LEU A 343 -22.98 -0.80 -20.58
C LEU A 343 -23.67 -2.02 -19.99
N LYS A 344 -23.56 -3.13 -20.69
CA LYS A 344 -24.09 -4.44 -20.28
C LYS A 344 -23.00 -5.24 -19.55
N GLY A 345 -23.39 -6.38 -18.97
CA GLY A 345 -22.45 -7.39 -18.47
C GLY A 345 -21.84 -8.23 -19.58
N LEU A 346 -20.92 -9.09 -19.21
CA LEU A 346 -20.31 -10.05 -20.13
C LEU A 346 -21.36 -11.08 -20.61
N PRO A 347 -21.27 -11.54 -21.88
CA PRO A 347 -22.07 -12.63 -22.41
C PRO A 347 -21.87 -13.92 -21.60
N LYS A 348 -22.90 -14.77 -21.55
CA LYS A 348 -22.83 -16.04 -20.80
C LYS A 348 -21.70 -16.96 -21.26
N GLU A 349 -21.35 -16.88 -22.54
CA GLU A 349 -20.32 -17.67 -23.21
C GLU A 349 -18.91 -17.30 -22.75
N GLU A 350 -18.70 -16.03 -22.37
CA GLU A 350 -17.43 -15.52 -21.87
C GLU A 350 -17.27 -15.69 -20.34
N LEU A 351 -18.32 -16.15 -19.64
CA LEU A 351 -18.28 -16.34 -18.18
C LEU A 351 -17.71 -17.72 -17.84
N PRO A 352 -16.76 -17.80 -16.90
CA PRO A 352 -16.25 -19.06 -16.41
C PRO A 352 -17.34 -19.85 -15.66
N LYS A 353 -17.32 -21.18 -15.80
CA LYS A 353 -18.22 -22.06 -15.05
C LYS A 353 -17.80 -22.11 -13.60
N LEU A 354 -18.68 -21.74 -12.66
CA LEU A 354 -18.38 -21.70 -11.22
C LEU A 354 -18.06 -23.08 -10.62
N LYS A 355 -18.71 -24.17 -11.08
CA LYS A 355 -18.46 -25.52 -10.54
C LYS A 355 -17.01 -25.99 -10.66
N PRO A 356 -16.30 -25.86 -11.81
CA PRO A 356 -14.87 -26.15 -11.89
C PRO A 356 -14.02 -25.24 -11.02
N LEU A 357 -14.40 -23.96 -10.85
CA LEU A 357 -13.67 -23.03 -10.00
C LEU A 357 -13.77 -23.39 -8.51
N LEU A 358 -14.95 -23.80 -8.05
CA LEU A 358 -15.12 -24.27 -6.68
C LEU A 358 -14.25 -25.48 -6.36
N LYS A 359 -13.93 -26.34 -7.34
CA LYS A 359 -12.97 -27.43 -7.15
C LYS A 359 -11.53 -26.95 -6.90
N LYS A 360 -11.19 -25.72 -7.36
CA LYS A 360 -9.89 -25.09 -7.11
C LYS A 360 -9.83 -24.27 -5.83
N SER A 361 -10.87 -24.27 -5.00
CA SER A 361 -10.92 -23.50 -3.73
C SER A 361 -9.83 -23.92 -2.72
N TYR A 362 -9.20 -25.09 -2.90
CA TYR A 362 -8.03 -25.50 -2.12
C TYR A 362 -6.86 -24.51 -2.22
N LEU A 363 -6.80 -23.69 -3.29
CA LEU A 363 -5.83 -22.60 -3.43
C LEU A 363 -5.98 -21.54 -2.34
N LEU A 364 -7.15 -21.42 -1.70
CA LEU A 364 -7.39 -20.52 -0.58
C LEU A 364 -6.86 -21.05 0.76
N LEU A 365 -6.51 -22.34 0.84
CA LEU A 365 -6.10 -22.99 2.08
C LEU A 365 -4.97 -22.25 2.83
N PRO A 366 -3.89 -21.76 2.17
CA PRO A 366 -2.85 -21.00 2.87
C PRO A 366 -3.38 -19.71 3.50
N LEU A 367 -4.29 -19.00 2.84
CA LEU A 367 -4.90 -17.78 3.37
C LEU A 367 -5.85 -18.08 4.53
N VAL A 368 -6.68 -19.11 4.39
CA VAL A 368 -7.60 -19.54 5.46
C VAL A 368 -6.81 -19.98 6.69
N LEU A 369 -5.73 -20.73 6.50
CA LEU A 369 -4.83 -21.14 7.58
C LEU A 369 -4.21 -19.92 8.28
N LEU A 370 -3.72 -18.94 7.50
CA LEU A 370 -3.17 -17.71 8.04
C LEU A 370 -4.21 -16.96 8.89
N ILE A 371 -5.41 -16.75 8.34
CA ILE A 371 -6.51 -16.05 9.04
C ILE A 371 -6.84 -16.78 10.35
N TYR A 372 -6.99 -18.09 10.30
CA TYR A 372 -7.30 -18.90 11.47
C TYR A 372 -6.24 -18.76 12.57
N LEU A 373 -4.95 -18.92 12.22
CA LEU A 373 -3.85 -18.85 13.19
C LEU A 373 -3.67 -17.44 13.78
N VAL A 374 -3.84 -16.39 12.96
CA VAL A 374 -3.76 -15.00 13.40
C VAL A 374 -4.95 -14.63 14.30
N SER A 375 -6.16 -15.08 13.95
CA SER A 375 -7.39 -14.78 14.72
C SER A 375 -7.43 -15.49 16.07
N THR A 376 -6.93 -16.72 16.14
CA THR A 376 -6.91 -17.48 17.40
C THR A 376 -5.80 -17.04 18.35
N SER A 377 -4.83 -16.25 17.88
CA SER A 377 -3.66 -15.77 18.66
C SER A 377 -2.89 -16.87 19.41
N GLN A 378 -3.07 -18.14 19.02
CA GLN A 378 -2.42 -19.30 19.67
C GLN A 378 -0.92 -19.39 19.37
N LYS A 379 -0.48 -18.80 18.27
CA LYS A 379 0.90 -18.80 17.81
C LYS A 379 1.33 -17.38 17.43
N SER A 380 2.63 -17.15 17.42
CA SER A 380 3.14 -15.88 16.91
C SER A 380 2.80 -15.70 15.43
N ILE A 381 2.66 -14.46 15.00
CA ILE A 381 2.33 -14.10 13.62
C ILE A 381 3.37 -14.65 12.64
N GLN A 382 4.64 -14.64 13.01
CA GLN A 382 5.72 -15.18 12.21
C GLN A 382 5.56 -16.69 11.97
N TYR A 383 5.17 -17.41 13.03
CA TYR A 383 4.92 -18.84 12.95
C TYR A 383 3.70 -19.14 12.07
N ALA A 384 2.64 -18.32 12.18
CA ALA A 384 1.47 -18.44 11.31
C ALA A 384 1.84 -18.26 9.84
N ALA A 385 2.64 -17.24 9.51
CA ALA A 385 3.12 -16.99 8.15
C ALA A 385 4.02 -18.14 7.65
N ALA A 386 4.94 -18.64 8.48
CA ALA A 386 5.80 -19.77 8.12
C ALA A 386 5.01 -21.05 7.83
N LEU A 387 4.00 -21.39 8.64
CA LEU A 387 3.10 -22.51 8.37
C LEU A 387 2.31 -22.31 7.07
N SER A 388 1.91 -21.07 6.78
CA SER A 388 1.20 -20.74 5.54
C SER A 388 2.11 -20.86 4.32
N ILE A 389 3.43 -20.61 4.42
CA ILE A 389 4.41 -20.93 3.37
C ILE A 389 4.43 -22.43 3.11
N VAL A 390 4.47 -23.25 4.16
CA VAL A 390 4.41 -24.71 4.01
C VAL A 390 3.09 -25.13 3.35
N ALA A 391 1.96 -24.51 3.74
CA ALA A 391 0.67 -24.77 3.11
C ALA A 391 0.66 -24.41 1.61
N CYS A 392 1.33 -23.32 1.19
CA CYS A 392 1.51 -23.00 -0.23
C CYS A 392 2.24 -24.13 -0.97
N ILE A 393 3.32 -24.66 -0.40
CA ILE A 393 4.06 -25.77 -1.00
C ILE A 393 3.15 -27.00 -1.13
N VAL A 394 2.41 -27.35 -0.10
CA VAL A 394 1.49 -28.50 -0.09
C VAL A 394 0.38 -28.34 -1.14
N VAL A 395 -0.23 -27.15 -1.20
CA VAL A 395 -1.31 -26.85 -2.17
C VAL A 395 -0.85 -27.01 -3.60
N THR A 396 0.38 -26.62 -3.92
CA THR A 396 0.92 -26.74 -5.27
C THR A 396 1.16 -28.20 -5.72
N LEU A 397 1.22 -29.17 -4.79
CA LEU A 397 1.34 -30.58 -5.13
C LEU A 397 0.06 -31.15 -5.77
N PHE A 398 -1.10 -30.53 -5.53
CA PHE A 398 -2.38 -30.97 -6.08
C PHE A 398 -2.64 -30.50 -7.52
N SER A 399 -1.83 -29.55 -8.05
CA SER A 399 -1.94 -29.05 -9.43
C SER A 399 -0.67 -29.35 -10.22
N ARG A 400 -0.83 -29.97 -11.41
CA ARG A 400 0.31 -30.21 -12.32
C ARG A 400 0.90 -28.92 -12.87
N ASP A 401 0.06 -27.91 -13.14
CA ASP A 401 0.47 -26.65 -13.79
C ASP A 401 1.27 -25.75 -12.86
N THR A 402 0.94 -25.76 -11.56
CA THR A 402 1.56 -24.91 -10.52
C THR A 402 2.51 -25.67 -9.59
N ARG A 403 2.76 -26.96 -9.87
CA ARG A 403 3.62 -27.80 -9.02
C ARG A 403 4.98 -27.15 -8.78
N ILE A 404 5.36 -27.01 -7.51
CA ILE A 404 6.65 -26.47 -7.12
C ILE A 404 7.75 -27.49 -7.43
N THR A 405 8.62 -27.13 -8.37
CA THR A 405 9.88 -27.80 -8.63
C THR A 405 10.99 -27.18 -7.77
N PRO A 406 12.14 -27.83 -7.56
CA PRO A 406 13.26 -27.21 -6.82
C PRO A 406 13.66 -25.83 -7.37
N MET A 407 13.59 -25.65 -8.69
CA MET A 407 13.88 -24.36 -9.32
C MET A 407 12.80 -23.30 -8.99
N ARG A 408 11.52 -23.65 -9.04
CA ARG A 408 10.43 -22.76 -8.63
C ARG A 408 10.49 -22.42 -7.14
N LEU A 409 10.91 -23.35 -6.30
CA LEU A 409 11.15 -23.12 -4.87
C LEU A 409 12.26 -22.08 -4.67
N LEU A 410 13.39 -22.26 -5.35
CA LEU A 410 14.50 -21.32 -5.35
C LEU A 410 14.06 -19.92 -5.80
N GLU A 411 13.31 -19.84 -6.89
CA GLU A 411 12.79 -18.58 -7.41
C GLU A 411 11.78 -17.92 -6.47
N ALA A 412 10.94 -18.67 -5.75
CA ALA A 412 10.01 -18.13 -4.76
C ALA A 412 10.77 -17.51 -3.57
N LEU A 413 11.76 -18.24 -3.03
CA LEU A 413 12.63 -17.71 -1.98
C LEU A 413 13.42 -16.48 -2.45
N ALA A 414 13.96 -16.52 -3.68
CA ALA A 414 14.70 -15.39 -4.25
C ALA A 414 13.81 -14.16 -4.44
N ALA A 415 12.57 -14.33 -4.92
CA ALA A 415 11.61 -13.24 -5.07
C ALA A 415 11.25 -12.61 -3.71
N GLY A 416 11.01 -13.44 -2.68
CA GLY A 416 10.79 -12.94 -1.32
C GLY A 416 11.98 -12.15 -0.78
N GLY A 417 13.21 -12.65 -0.98
CA GLY A 417 14.43 -11.95 -0.60
C GLY A 417 14.59 -10.62 -1.33
N GLN A 418 14.35 -10.60 -2.63
CA GLN A 418 14.43 -9.39 -3.46
C GLN A 418 13.42 -8.33 -3.04
N GLY A 419 12.13 -8.69 -2.87
CA GLY A 419 11.09 -7.75 -2.44
C GLY A 419 11.35 -7.16 -1.05
N SER A 420 12.06 -7.89 -0.19
CA SER A 420 12.41 -7.43 1.15
C SER A 420 13.45 -6.29 1.15
N ILE A 421 14.31 -6.19 0.13
CA ILE A 421 15.39 -5.20 0.08
C ILE A 421 14.83 -3.77 0.07
N THR A 422 13.85 -3.50 -0.80
CA THR A 422 13.26 -2.17 -0.96
C THR A 422 12.56 -1.72 0.31
N VAL A 423 11.75 -2.61 0.89
CA VAL A 423 11.00 -2.32 2.11
C VAL A 423 11.96 -2.06 3.28
N ALA A 424 12.99 -2.87 3.44
CA ALA A 424 13.96 -2.72 4.52
C ALA A 424 14.80 -1.43 4.34
N ALA A 425 15.26 -1.12 3.13
CA ALA A 425 15.98 0.13 2.85
C ALA A 425 15.11 1.35 3.17
N ALA A 426 13.84 1.32 2.78
CA ALA A 426 12.87 2.37 3.09
C ALA A 426 12.63 2.50 4.60
N CYS A 427 12.49 1.38 5.32
CA CYS A 427 12.34 1.35 6.78
C CYS A 427 13.56 1.94 7.50
N GLY A 428 14.77 1.64 7.03
CA GLY A 428 15.99 2.21 7.63
C GLY A 428 16.08 3.73 7.47
N ILE A 429 15.76 4.26 6.29
CA ILE A 429 15.70 5.72 6.07
C ILE A 429 14.55 6.37 6.82
N ALA A 430 13.37 5.73 6.88
CA ALA A 430 12.25 6.21 7.69
C ALA A 430 12.62 6.27 9.19
N GLY A 431 13.39 5.29 9.68
CA GLY A 431 13.96 5.32 11.01
C GLY A 431 14.91 6.51 11.25
N ILE A 432 15.75 6.85 10.27
CA ILE A 432 16.59 8.06 10.34
C ILE A 432 15.73 9.32 10.44
N ILE A 433 14.65 9.42 9.64
CA ILE A 433 13.73 10.57 9.70
C ILE A 433 13.08 10.67 11.07
N ALA A 434 12.49 9.58 11.56
CA ALA A 434 11.83 9.55 12.88
C ALA A 434 12.81 9.87 14.00
N GLY A 435 14.00 9.27 13.97
CA GLY A 435 15.06 9.53 14.96
C GLY A 435 15.53 10.99 14.95
N THR A 436 15.64 11.59 13.77
CA THR A 436 16.01 13.00 13.64
C THR A 436 14.95 13.92 14.23
N ILE A 437 13.67 13.62 14.00
CA ILE A 437 12.53 14.36 14.54
C ILE A 437 12.51 14.26 16.08
N THR A 438 12.72 13.06 16.61
CA THR A 438 12.76 12.82 18.06
C THR A 438 13.96 13.50 18.71
N MET A 439 15.16 13.34 18.14
CA MET A 439 16.41 13.91 18.63
C MET A 439 16.39 15.44 18.72
N THR A 440 15.72 16.10 17.78
CA THR A 440 15.63 17.57 17.69
C THR A 440 14.41 18.14 18.42
N GLY A 441 13.49 17.30 18.88
CA GLY A 441 12.22 17.76 19.46
C GLY A 441 11.26 18.38 18.45
N LEU A 442 11.55 18.27 17.13
CA LEU A 442 10.77 18.88 16.06
C LEU A 442 9.32 18.38 16.04
N ALA A 443 9.06 17.15 16.52
CA ALA A 443 7.70 16.63 16.66
C ALA A 443 6.82 17.60 17.48
N ASN A 444 7.31 18.09 18.59
CA ASN A 444 6.55 19.02 19.46
C ASN A 444 6.28 20.36 18.77
N VAL A 445 7.23 20.84 17.95
CA VAL A 445 7.07 22.09 17.19
C VAL A 445 5.96 21.94 16.14
N ILE A 446 5.98 20.84 15.39
CA ILE A 446 4.96 20.54 14.37
C ILE A 446 3.59 20.33 15.02
N ILE A 447 3.51 19.53 16.09
CA ILE A 447 2.28 19.27 16.82
C ILE A 447 1.67 20.58 17.33
N ASN A 448 2.46 21.38 18.05
CA ASN A 448 1.99 22.65 18.59
C ASN A 448 1.54 23.62 17.48
N GLY A 449 2.28 23.70 16.36
CA GLY A 449 1.92 24.53 15.22
C GLY A 449 0.56 24.17 14.65
N ILE A 450 0.31 22.87 14.42
CA ILE A 450 -0.96 22.40 13.86
C ILE A 450 -2.11 22.55 14.87
N VAL A 451 -1.88 22.25 16.14
CA VAL A 451 -2.89 22.43 17.21
C VAL A 451 -3.29 23.89 17.33
N VAL A 452 -2.34 24.82 17.29
CA VAL A 452 -2.64 26.28 17.31
C VAL A 452 -3.45 26.69 16.08
N LEU A 453 -3.11 26.19 14.89
CA LEU A 453 -3.85 26.49 13.65
C LEU A 453 -5.25 25.87 13.65
N ALA A 454 -5.40 24.67 14.22
CA ALA A 454 -6.68 23.96 14.29
C ALA A 454 -7.61 24.55 15.37
N GLY A 455 -7.05 25.22 16.39
CA GLY A 455 -7.80 25.62 17.58
C GLY A 455 -8.40 24.39 18.27
N ASP A 456 -9.67 24.49 18.68
CA ASP A 456 -10.40 23.38 19.31
C ASP A 456 -11.09 22.43 18.30
N SER A 457 -10.90 22.67 16.99
CA SER A 457 -11.60 21.90 15.95
C SER A 457 -10.83 20.67 15.49
N VAL A 458 -11.27 19.49 15.93
CA VAL A 458 -10.76 18.21 15.46
C VAL A 458 -10.88 18.08 13.93
N LEU A 459 -11.94 18.61 13.32
CA LEU A 459 -12.15 18.55 11.87
C LEU A 459 -11.07 19.31 11.09
N ILE A 460 -10.66 20.48 11.57
CA ILE A 460 -9.56 21.26 10.98
C ILE A 460 -8.23 20.50 11.16
N ALA A 461 -7.99 19.93 12.33
CA ALA A 461 -6.79 19.14 12.58
C ALA A 461 -6.71 17.92 11.63
N LEU A 462 -7.81 17.20 11.44
CA LEU A 462 -7.92 16.09 10.47
C LEU A 462 -7.62 16.57 9.06
N PHE A 463 -8.18 17.71 8.64
CA PHE A 463 -7.95 18.27 7.32
C PHE A 463 -6.48 18.67 7.08
N LEU A 464 -5.86 19.37 8.02
CA LEU A 464 -4.45 19.74 7.94
C LEU A 464 -3.54 18.49 7.93
N THR A 465 -3.86 17.52 8.79
CA THR A 465 -3.14 16.23 8.83
C THR A 465 -3.27 15.47 7.51
N MET A 466 -4.46 15.44 6.91
CA MET A 466 -4.67 14.84 5.58
C MET A 466 -3.74 15.45 4.53
N ILE A 467 -3.67 16.79 4.46
CA ILE A 467 -2.80 17.48 3.51
C ILE A 467 -1.33 17.13 3.76
N CYS A 468 -0.88 17.16 5.02
CA CYS A 468 0.47 16.75 5.40
C CYS A 468 0.77 15.31 4.94
N CYS A 469 -0.15 14.38 5.18
CA CYS A 469 0.00 12.99 4.80
C CYS A 469 0.11 12.81 3.28
N ILE A 470 -0.75 13.46 2.51
CA ILE A 470 -0.69 13.38 1.05
C ILE A 470 0.65 13.94 0.53
N VAL A 471 1.10 15.07 1.06
CA VAL A 471 2.37 15.70 0.64
C VAL A 471 3.57 14.81 1.00
N LEU A 472 3.63 14.29 2.23
CA LEU A 472 4.71 13.42 2.69
C LEU A 472 4.71 12.04 1.99
N GLY A 473 3.53 11.58 1.55
CA GLY A 473 3.36 10.31 0.85
C GLY A 473 3.73 10.33 -0.64
N MET A 474 3.96 11.51 -1.23
CA MET A 474 4.22 11.62 -2.66
C MET A 474 5.49 10.89 -3.10
N GLY A 475 5.33 9.78 -3.83
CA GLY A 475 6.43 9.02 -4.44
C GLY A 475 7.32 8.27 -3.44
N VAL A 476 6.80 8.02 -2.24
CA VAL A 476 7.44 7.23 -1.19
C VAL A 476 6.66 5.92 -1.04
N PRO A 477 7.31 4.75 -0.89
CA PRO A 477 6.60 3.50 -0.64
C PRO A 477 5.74 3.58 0.62
N THR A 478 4.57 2.95 0.58
CA THR A 478 3.54 3.04 1.65
C THR A 478 4.07 2.73 3.04
N THR A 479 4.96 1.74 3.17
CA THR A 479 5.56 1.35 4.45
C THR A 479 6.39 2.49 5.06
N ALA A 480 7.25 3.12 4.25
CA ALA A 480 8.08 4.24 4.70
C ALA A 480 7.23 5.49 4.96
N THR A 481 6.27 5.76 4.09
CA THR A 481 5.30 6.85 4.26
C THR A 481 4.57 6.72 5.59
N TYR A 482 4.08 5.52 5.91
CA TYR A 482 3.42 5.27 7.19
C TYR A 482 4.36 5.49 8.38
N CYS A 483 5.62 5.03 8.32
CA CYS A 483 6.59 5.26 9.41
C CYS A 483 6.79 6.76 9.70
N ILE A 484 6.95 7.56 8.64
CA ILE A 484 7.13 9.01 8.76
C ILE A 484 5.88 9.64 9.38
N MET A 485 4.70 9.29 8.89
CA MET A 485 3.43 9.85 9.36
C MET A 485 3.05 9.38 10.75
N ALA A 486 3.40 8.16 11.14
CA ALA A 486 3.20 7.65 12.49
C ALA A 486 4.01 8.44 13.52
N ALA A 487 5.22 8.89 13.14
CA ALA A 487 6.07 9.70 14.01
C ALA A 487 5.71 11.20 14.01
N THR A 488 5.12 11.72 12.92
CA THR A 488 4.88 13.17 12.75
C THR A 488 3.41 13.57 12.86
N CYS A 489 2.54 12.86 12.17
CA CYS A 489 1.14 13.25 11.96
C CYS A 489 0.17 12.56 12.94
N ALA A 490 0.36 11.27 13.24
CA ALA A 490 -0.53 10.56 14.16
C ALA A 490 -0.57 11.18 15.57
N PRO A 491 0.55 11.61 16.18
CA PRO A 491 0.53 12.24 17.49
C PRO A 491 -0.28 13.55 17.56
N ILE A 492 -0.43 14.27 16.43
CA ILE A 492 -1.26 15.48 16.34
C ILE A 492 -2.71 15.13 16.63
N LEU A 493 -3.22 14.11 15.94
CA LEU A 493 -4.60 13.67 16.07
C LEU A 493 -4.88 13.09 17.47
N VAL A 494 -3.92 12.34 18.02
CA VAL A 494 -4.02 11.80 19.38
C VAL A 494 -4.12 12.95 20.40
N ARG A 495 -3.33 14.02 20.24
CA ARG A 495 -3.39 15.19 21.10
C ARG A 495 -4.71 15.96 20.97
N MET A 496 -5.35 15.90 19.80
CA MET A 496 -6.68 16.48 19.57
C MET A 496 -7.83 15.58 20.07
N GLY A 497 -7.52 14.47 20.76
CA GLY A 497 -8.52 13.56 21.34
C GLY A 497 -8.99 12.42 20.44
N VAL A 498 -8.40 12.25 19.25
CA VAL A 498 -8.69 11.08 18.38
C VAL A 498 -8.03 9.84 18.99
N PRO A 499 -8.75 8.71 19.14
CA PRO A 499 -8.15 7.48 19.66
C PRO A 499 -6.91 7.05 18.84
N MET A 500 -5.89 6.54 19.52
CA MET A 500 -4.60 6.20 18.92
C MET A 500 -4.74 5.30 17.68
N VAL A 501 -5.56 4.26 17.77
CA VAL A 501 -5.83 3.36 16.64
C VAL A 501 -6.43 4.13 15.45
N ALA A 502 -7.42 4.98 15.71
CA ALA A 502 -8.07 5.77 14.66
C ALA A 502 -7.11 6.78 14.02
N ALA A 503 -6.26 7.44 14.82
CA ALA A 503 -5.22 8.34 14.33
C ALA A 503 -4.22 7.62 13.41
N HIS A 504 -3.78 6.41 13.79
CA HIS A 504 -2.86 5.60 12.99
C HIS A 504 -3.51 5.07 11.71
N PHE A 505 -4.77 4.63 11.75
CA PHE A 505 -5.52 4.28 10.53
C PHE A 505 -5.72 5.49 9.62
N PHE A 506 -6.00 6.67 10.18
CA PHE A 506 -6.18 7.90 9.42
C PHE A 506 -4.93 8.25 8.59
N VAL A 507 -3.77 8.30 9.23
CA VAL A 507 -2.52 8.61 8.52
C VAL A 507 -2.14 7.50 7.54
N PHE A 508 -2.44 6.25 7.83
CA PHE A 508 -2.22 5.12 6.93
C PHE A 508 -3.05 5.25 5.65
N TYR A 509 -4.35 5.55 5.76
CA TYR A 509 -5.22 5.75 4.61
C TYR A 509 -4.74 6.88 3.70
N PHE A 510 -4.37 8.03 4.28
CA PHE A 510 -3.88 9.15 3.47
C PHE A 510 -2.46 8.93 2.91
N GLY A 511 -1.67 8.08 3.53
CA GLY A 511 -0.43 7.57 2.97
C GLY A 511 -0.64 6.75 1.68
N ILE A 512 -1.64 5.87 1.69
CA ILE A 512 -1.99 5.03 0.54
C ILE A 512 -2.61 5.86 -0.60
N VAL A 513 -3.50 6.79 -0.26
CA VAL A 513 -4.21 7.65 -1.25
C VAL A 513 -3.23 8.52 -2.06
N ALA A 514 -2.05 8.80 -1.56
CA ALA A 514 -1.00 9.51 -2.31
C ALA A 514 -0.63 8.82 -3.64
N ASP A 515 -0.77 7.48 -3.73
CA ASP A 515 -0.54 6.70 -4.95
C ASP A 515 -1.61 6.91 -6.04
N LEU A 516 -2.75 7.51 -5.70
CA LEU A 516 -3.85 7.84 -6.62
C LEU A 516 -3.95 9.32 -6.93
N THR A 517 -3.39 10.16 -6.06
CA THR A 517 -3.62 11.60 -6.08
C THR A 517 -2.56 12.33 -6.90
N PRO A 518 -2.95 13.17 -7.88
CA PRO A 518 -1.99 14.05 -8.54
C PRO A 518 -1.22 14.92 -7.52
N PRO A 519 0.04 15.27 -7.79
CA PRO A 519 0.78 15.12 -9.06
C PRO A 519 1.55 13.80 -9.21
N VAL A 520 1.64 12.93 -8.21
CA VAL A 520 2.51 11.74 -8.27
C VAL A 520 1.76 10.49 -8.74
N ALA A 521 0.64 10.12 -8.15
CA ALA A 521 -0.36 9.13 -8.61
C ALA A 521 0.20 7.89 -9.33
N LEU A 522 1.20 7.20 -8.76
CA LEU A 522 1.97 6.14 -9.45
C LEU A 522 1.09 4.99 -9.96
N ALA A 523 0.14 4.53 -9.15
CA ALA A 523 -0.79 3.46 -9.54
C ALA A 523 -1.69 3.90 -10.71
N ALA A 524 -2.22 5.13 -10.65
CA ALA A 524 -3.04 5.69 -11.72
C ALA A 524 -2.26 5.87 -13.03
N TYR A 525 -0.98 6.24 -12.95
CA TYR A 525 -0.11 6.36 -14.13
C TYR A 525 0.24 5.01 -14.74
N ALA A 526 0.42 3.98 -13.92
CA ALA A 526 0.58 2.60 -14.40
C ALA A 526 -0.69 2.12 -15.12
N GLY A 527 -1.87 2.33 -14.53
CA GLY A 527 -3.16 2.04 -15.15
C GLY A 527 -3.38 2.82 -16.45
N ALA A 528 -3.00 4.11 -16.50
CA ALA A 528 -3.05 4.93 -17.70
C ALA A 528 -2.16 4.40 -18.82
N ALA A 529 -0.95 3.91 -18.49
CA ALA A 529 -0.04 3.34 -19.46
C ALA A 529 -0.65 2.07 -20.08
N ILE A 530 -1.19 1.15 -19.28
CA ILE A 530 -1.86 -0.07 -19.78
C ILE A 530 -3.10 0.29 -20.60
N ALA A 531 -3.88 1.27 -20.16
CA ALA A 531 -5.06 1.74 -20.88
C ALA A 531 -4.71 2.51 -22.17
N GLN A 532 -3.45 2.94 -22.35
CA GLN A 532 -3.01 3.90 -23.39
C GLN A 532 -3.78 5.21 -23.30
N ALA A 533 -3.96 5.71 -22.08
CA ALA A 533 -4.76 6.88 -21.75
C ALA A 533 -3.89 8.04 -21.28
N ASN A 534 -4.50 9.22 -21.13
CA ASN A 534 -3.81 10.39 -20.57
C ASN A 534 -3.57 10.20 -19.06
N PRO A 535 -2.30 10.21 -18.57
CA PRO A 535 -1.98 9.93 -17.18
C PRO A 535 -2.67 10.87 -16.18
N MET A 536 -2.67 12.18 -16.44
CA MET A 536 -3.27 13.17 -15.53
C MET A 536 -4.80 13.02 -15.46
N LYS A 537 -5.48 12.77 -16.60
CA LYS A 537 -6.91 12.52 -16.60
C LYS A 537 -7.26 11.22 -15.88
N THR A 538 -6.46 10.18 -16.07
CA THR A 538 -6.63 8.91 -15.35
C THR A 538 -6.45 9.10 -13.85
N ALA A 539 -5.46 9.87 -13.39
CA ALA A 539 -5.25 10.16 -11.98
C ALA A 539 -6.40 10.97 -11.36
N LEU A 540 -6.92 11.98 -12.05
CA LEU A 540 -8.09 12.73 -11.58
C LEU A 540 -9.34 11.84 -11.50
N GLU A 541 -9.55 10.97 -12.48
CA GLU A 541 -10.67 10.03 -12.47
C GLU A 541 -10.48 8.95 -11.38
N SER A 542 -9.25 8.51 -11.14
CA SER A 542 -8.91 7.59 -10.05
C SER A 542 -9.20 8.19 -8.66
N THR A 543 -8.80 9.44 -8.43
CA THR A 543 -9.10 10.20 -7.21
C THR A 543 -10.61 10.33 -6.99
N LYS A 544 -11.36 10.59 -8.06
CA LYS A 544 -12.82 10.68 -8.03
C LYS A 544 -13.48 9.34 -7.67
N LEU A 545 -13.03 8.24 -8.28
CA LEU A 545 -13.53 6.89 -7.98
C LEU A 545 -13.20 6.44 -6.55
N ALA A 546 -12.03 6.83 -6.07
CA ALA A 546 -11.57 6.52 -4.71
C ALA A 546 -12.06 7.52 -3.66
N ILE A 547 -13.13 8.28 -3.91
CA ILE A 547 -13.63 9.29 -2.97
C ILE A 547 -13.96 8.71 -1.58
N GLY A 548 -14.35 7.42 -1.53
CA GLY A 548 -14.52 6.70 -0.29
C GLY A 548 -13.26 6.65 0.58
N ALA A 549 -12.07 6.60 -0.05
CA ALA A 549 -10.79 6.61 0.66
C ALA A 549 -10.50 7.95 1.37
N PHE A 550 -11.09 9.04 0.89
CA PHE A 550 -10.99 10.36 1.53
C PHE A 550 -12.01 10.54 2.64
N ILE A 551 -13.15 9.89 2.56
CA ILE A 551 -14.30 10.08 3.45
C ILE A 551 -14.26 9.10 4.63
N VAL A 552 -13.99 7.82 4.36
CA VAL A 552 -13.96 6.77 5.39
C VAL A 552 -13.01 7.09 6.56
N PRO A 553 -11.80 7.67 6.34
CA PRO A 553 -10.93 8.08 7.44
C PRO A 553 -11.55 9.12 8.38
N TYR A 554 -12.28 10.09 7.85
CA TYR A 554 -12.99 11.06 8.68
C TYR A 554 -14.09 10.38 9.48
N ALA A 555 -14.81 9.45 8.86
CA ALA A 555 -15.88 8.72 9.54
C ALA A 555 -15.36 7.96 10.77
N PHE A 556 -14.30 7.18 10.65
CA PHE A 556 -13.77 6.43 11.81
C PHE A 556 -12.95 7.29 12.79
N ALA A 557 -12.37 8.41 12.36
CA ALA A 557 -11.70 9.35 13.26
C ALA A 557 -12.71 10.09 14.15
N LEU A 558 -13.89 10.43 13.60
CA LEU A 558 -14.97 11.10 14.31
C LEU A 558 -15.91 10.12 15.02
N SER A 559 -16.01 8.88 14.54
CA SER A 559 -16.80 7.80 15.14
C SER A 559 -15.96 6.52 15.26
N PRO A 560 -15.20 6.36 16.35
CA PRO A 560 -14.31 5.21 16.56
C PRO A 560 -15.02 3.85 16.57
N SER A 561 -16.33 3.82 16.76
CA SER A 561 -17.18 2.62 16.68
C SER A 561 -17.07 1.91 15.33
N MET A 562 -16.72 2.63 14.24
CA MET A 562 -16.43 2.04 12.93
C MET A 562 -15.18 1.14 12.95
N LEU A 563 -14.25 1.39 13.87
CA LEU A 563 -13.06 0.56 14.12
C LEU A 563 -13.28 -0.45 15.24
N LEU A 564 -14.53 -0.72 15.62
CA LEU A 564 -14.89 -1.62 16.71
C LEU A 564 -14.20 -1.22 18.05
N ILE A 565 -14.22 0.09 18.35
CA ILE A 565 -13.67 0.65 19.59
C ILE A 565 -14.88 1.06 20.44
N ASP A 566 -14.98 0.54 21.66
CA ASP A 566 -15.99 0.87 22.68
C ASP A 566 -17.42 0.95 22.12
N THR A 567 -17.84 -0.10 21.41
CA THR A 567 -19.08 -0.09 20.62
C THR A 567 -19.94 -1.31 20.86
N THR A 568 -21.24 -1.18 20.56
CA THR A 568 -22.20 -2.28 20.53
C THR A 568 -22.46 -2.77 19.10
N ALA A 569 -22.98 -4.00 18.94
CA ALA A 569 -23.34 -4.52 17.62
C ALA A 569 -24.41 -3.66 16.92
N LEU A 570 -25.27 -3.00 17.69
CA LEU A 570 -26.31 -2.10 17.16
C LEU A 570 -25.67 -0.84 16.56
N ASP A 571 -24.70 -0.22 17.27
CA ASP A 571 -24.00 0.97 16.80
C ASP A 571 -23.23 0.68 15.52
N VAL A 572 -22.54 -0.47 15.47
CA VAL A 572 -21.85 -0.92 14.26
C VAL A 572 -22.84 -1.08 13.10
N GLY A 573 -24.00 -1.71 13.35
CA GLY A 573 -25.03 -1.89 12.33
C GLY A 573 -25.56 -0.55 11.80
N LEU A 574 -25.83 0.41 12.67
CA LEU A 574 -26.27 1.76 12.28
C LEU A 574 -25.21 2.48 11.47
N ILE A 575 -23.93 2.50 11.92
CA ILE A 575 -22.83 3.14 11.21
C ILE A 575 -22.61 2.52 9.83
N VAL A 576 -22.73 1.20 9.70
CA VAL A 576 -22.62 0.51 8.41
C VAL A 576 -23.71 1.00 7.45
N ILE A 577 -24.96 1.03 7.90
CA ILE A 577 -26.09 1.43 7.05
C ILE A 577 -25.98 2.90 6.65
N THR A 578 -25.71 3.81 7.59
CA THR A 578 -25.59 5.23 7.30
C THR A 578 -24.39 5.51 6.38
N SER A 579 -23.25 4.87 6.63
CA SER A 579 -22.06 4.99 5.79
C SER A 579 -22.28 4.45 4.38
N LEU A 580 -22.96 3.32 4.21
CA LEU A 580 -23.28 2.76 2.88
C LEU A 580 -24.18 3.71 2.08
N ILE A 581 -25.23 4.25 2.69
CA ILE A 581 -26.11 5.22 2.02
C ILE A 581 -25.36 6.52 1.73
N GLY A 582 -24.54 6.98 2.69
CA GLY A 582 -23.71 8.18 2.54
C GLY A 582 -22.72 8.04 1.38
N ILE A 583 -21.97 6.94 1.33
CA ILE A 583 -21.02 6.66 0.24
C ILE A 583 -21.75 6.53 -1.10
N ALA A 584 -22.91 5.85 -1.15
CA ALA A 584 -23.70 5.74 -2.37
C ALA A 584 -24.16 7.12 -2.87
N SER A 585 -24.57 8.01 -1.97
CA SER A 585 -24.99 9.36 -2.29
C SER A 585 -23.83 10.23 -2.80
N VAL A 586 -22.65 10.16 -2.15
CA VAL A 586 -21.45 10.84 -2.59
C VAL A 586 -20.98 10.31 -3.94
N SER A 587 -20.96 8.98 -4.14
CA SER A 587 -20.60 8.36 -5.43
C SER A 587 -21.55 8.83 -6.54
N ALA A 588 -22.86 8.92 -6.28
CA ALA A 588 -23.83 9.43 -7.23
C ALA A 588 -23.59 10.90 -7.56
N ALA A 589 -23.23 11.73 -6.59
CA ALA A 589 -22.84 13.12 -6.79
C ALA A 589 -21.59 13.24 -7.67
N MET A 590 -20.57 12.44 -7.42
CA MET A 590 -19.31 12.43 -8.17
C MET A 590 -19.52 11.98 -9.62
N GLU A 591 -20.28 10.87 -9.83
CA GLU A 591 -20.58 10.37 -11.18
C GLU A 591 -21.63 11.22 -11.92
N GLY A 592 -22.39 12.05 -11.20
CA GLY A 592 -23.47 12.85 -11.77
C GLY A 592 -24.65 12.01 -12.26
N TYR A 593 -24.82 10.81 -11.71
CA TYR A 593 -25.86 9.85 -12.07
C TYR A 593 -26.30 9.02 -10.86
N LEU A 594 -27.61 8.78 -10.74
CA LEU A 594 -28.17 7.84 -9.75
C LEU A 594 -29.16 6.89 -10.45
N ILE A 595 -30.36 7.32 -10.71
CA ILE A 595 -31.39 6.64 -11.49
C ILE A 595 -31.53 7.29 -12.87
N GLY A 596 -31.05 8.52 -12.98
CA GLY A 596 -30.92 9.38 -14.15
C GLY A 596 -29.81 10.39 -13.94
N ASN A 597 -29.53 11.22 -14.94
CA ASN A 597 -28.51 12.26 -14.85
C ASN A 597 -28.88 13.28 -13.76
N LEU A 598 -27.90 13.62 -12.93
CA LEU A 598 -28.05 14.63 -11.89
C LEU A 598 -27.58 15.99 -12.44
N ASN A 599 -28.44 17.02 -12.33
CA ASN A 599 -28.04 18.40 -12.54
C ASN A 599 -27.15 18.88 -11.38
N TRP A 600 -26.50 20.05 -11.55
CA TRP A 600 -25.56 20.57 -10.56
C TRP A 600 -26.15 20.67 -9.13
N PHE A 601 -27.39 21.15 -9.02
CA PHE A 601 -28.07 21.33 -7.75
C PHE A 601 -28.34 19.98 -7.03
N ARG A 602 -28.81 18.95 -7.76
CA ARG A 602 -29.03 17.59 -7.21
C ARG A 602 -27.72 16.93 -6.83
N ARG A 603 -26.64 17.20 -7.58
CA ARG A 603 -25.28 16.70 -7.21
C ARG A 603 -24.83 17.30 -5.87
N LEU A 604 -25.06 18.62 -5.66
CA LEU A 604 -24.74 19.28 -4.41
C LEU A 604 -25.56 18.71 -3.24
N LEU A 605 -26.87 18.53 -3.43
CA LEU A 605 -27.75 17.91 -2.41
C LEU A 605 -27.31 16.48 -2.07
N ALA A 606 -26.97 15.66 -3.06
CA ALA A 606 -26.48 14.30 -2.85
C ALA A 606 -25.12 14.30 -2.13
N LEU A 607 -24.22 15.22 -2.46
CA LEU A 607 -22.95 15.35 -1.78
C LEU A 607 -23.12 15.74 -0.31
N VAL A 608 -23.88 16.81 -0.05
CA VAL A 608 -24.13 17.27 1.33
C VAL A 608 -24.87 16.21 2.13
N GLY A 609 -25.94 15.63 1.57
CA GLY A 609 -26.69 14.56 2.22
C GLY A 609 -25.83 13.35 2.56
N GLY A 610 -24.95 12.93 1.62
CA GLY A 610 -24.03 11.83 1.83
C GLY A 610 -22.98 12.13 2.90
N LEU A 611 -22.37 13.30 2.91
CA LEU A 611 -21.41 13.73 3.92
C LEU A 611 -22.04 13.82 5.33
N MET A 612 -23.28 14.31 5.42
CA MET A 612 -24.01 14.36 6.70
C MET A 612 -24.28 12.97 7.29
N MET A 613 -24.50 11.95 6.45
CA MET A 613 -24.69 10.57 6.91
C MET A 613 -23.38 9.86 7.33
N ILE A 614 -22.24 10.44 6.98
CA ILE A 614 -20.92 9.93 7.38
C ILE A 614 -20.44 10.61 8.66
N TYR A 615 -20.86 11.84 8.89
CA TYR A 615 -20.61 12.56 10.14
C TYR A 615 -21.48 11.99 11.27
N PRO A 616 -20.88 11.57 12.40
CA PRO A 616 -21.64 10.90 13.47
C PRO A 616 -22.67 11.83 14.12
N GLY A 617 -23.90 11.35 14.21
CA GLY A 617 -24.98 12.03 14.92
C GLY A 617 -26.38 11.75 14.35
N THR A 618 -27.32 11.40 15.21
CA THR A 618 -28.70 11.07 14.78
C THR A 618 -29.37 12.20 13.99
N ARG A 619 -29.08 13.46 14.32
CA ARG A 619 -29.61 14.62 13.58
C ARG A 619 -29.04 14.73 12.17
N THR A 620 -27.72 14.53 12.04
CA THR A 620 -27.02 14.53 10.75
C THR A 620 -27.47 13.37 9.88
N ASP A 621 -27.69 12.19 10.46
CA ASP A 621 -28.20 11.01 9.76
C ASP A 621 -29.61 11.24 9.19
N ILE A 622 -30.53 11.80 9.99
CA ILE A 622 -31.90 12.10 9.54
C ILE A 622 -31.89 13.13 8.41
N ILE A 623 -31.14 14.22 8.56
CA ILE A 623 -31.06 15.28 7.52
C ILE A 623 -30.39 14.70 6.26
N GLY A 624 -29.31 13.96 6.40
CA GLY A 624 -28.60 13.30 5.32
C GLY A 624 -29.47 12.31 4.54
N LEU A 625 -30.24 11.48 5.26
CA LEU A 625 -31.20 10.56 4.68
C LEU A 625 -32.31 11.30 3.93
N ALA A 626 -32.85 12.38 4.51
CA ALA A 626 -33.87 13.19 3.87
C ALA A 626 -33.38 13.84 2.56
N LEU A 627 -32.19 14.42 2.57
CA LEU A 627 -31.58 15.02 1.37
C LEU A 627 -31.29 13.98 0.29
N SER A 628 -30.67 12.86 0.65
CA SER A 628 -30.36 11.76 -0.27
C SER A 628 -31.64 11.12 -0.83
N GLY A 629 -32.65 10.93 0.02
CA GLY A 629 -33.97 10.42 -0.35
C GLY A 629 -34.72 11.39 -1.29
N LEU A 630 -34.63 12.69 -1.05
CA LEU A 630 -35.19 13.72 -1.93
C LEU A 630 -34.57 13.64 -3.34
N VAL A 631 -33.25 13.53 -3.44
CA VAL A 631 -32.57 13.37 -4.73
C VAL A 631 -33.05 12.12 -5.46
N ALA A 632 -33.14 10.99 -4.75
CA ALA A 632 -33.63 9.73 -5.33
C ALA A 632 -35.09 9.86 -5.81
N ALA A 633 -35.97 10.48 -5.01
CA ALA A 633 -37.37 10.71 -5.35
C ALA A 633 -37.51 11.61 -6.60
N LEU A 634 -36.74 12.71 -6.67
CA LEU A 634 -36.74 13.59 -7.84
C LEU A 634 -36.29 12.88 -9.12
N CYS A 635 -35.28 12.00 -9.04
CA CYS A 635 -34.84 11.19 -10.16
C CYS A 635 -35.89 10.16 -10.61
N LEU A 636 -36.61 9.55 -9.68
CA LEU A 636 -37.71 8.63 -9.98
C LEU A 636 -38.88 9.33 -10.68
N LEU A 637 -39.23 10.53 -10.22
CA LEU A 637 -40.29 11.35 -10.84
C LEU A 637 -39.94 11.73 -12.29
N ASP A 638 -38.69 12.13 -12.54
CA ASP A 638 -38.22 12.44 -13.89
C ASP A 638 -38.24 11.23 -14.82
N LYS A 639 -37.87 10.06 -14.29
CA LYS A 639 -37.94 8.78 -15.04
C LYS A 639 -39.36 8.43 -15.41
N LYS A 640 -40.32 8.55 -14.46
CA LYS A 640 -41.75 8.32 -14.72
C LYS A 640 -42.30 9.29 -15.77
N LYS A 641 -41.97 10.58 -15.70
CA LYS A 641 -42.37 11.57 -16.70
C LYS A 641 -41.85 11.25 -18.11
N LYS A 642 -40.58 10.87 -18.23
CA LYS A 642 -39.97 10.45 -19.52
C LYS A 642 -40.63 9.20 -20.11
N THR A 643 -40.97 8.20 -19.25
CA THR A 643 -41.67 6.99 -19.68
C THR A 643 -43.10 7.26 -20.13
N ALA A 644 -43.82 8.13 -19.41
CA ALA A 644 -45.19 8.54 -19.76
C ALA A 644 -45.23 9.35 -21.09
N LEU A 645 -44.23 10.22 -21.33
CA LEU A 645 -44.10 10.95 -22.60
C LEU A 645 -43.78 10.01 -23.79
N LYS A 646 -42.94 9.03 -23.60
CA LYS A 646 -42.64 8.02 -24.64
C LYS A 646 -43.87 7.15 -24.95
N GLY A 647 -44.67 6.78 -23.96
CA GLY A 647 -45.92 6.04 -24.17
C GLY A 647 -47.05 6.85 -24.78
N LYS A 648 -46.98 8.20 -24.78
CA LYS A 648 -47.90 9.07 -25.50
C LYS A 648 -47.48 9.35 -26.94
N MET A 649 -46.21 9.11 -27.28
CA MET A 649 -45.65 9.31 -28.64
C MET A 649 -45.57 8.02 -29.47
N ALA A 650 -45.74 6.83 -28.82
CA ALA A 650 -45.91 5.53 -29.44
C ALA A 650 -47.40 5.19 -29.55
#